data_eff8547355e19b9cf89e824caabc0fca
#
_entry.id   eff8547355e19b9cf89e824caabc0fca
#
_cell.length_a   1.000
_cell.length_b   1.000
_cell.length_c   1.000
_cell.angle_alpha   90.00
_cell.angle_beta   90.00
_cell.angle_gamma   90.00
#
_symmetry.space_group_name_H-M   'P 1'
#
loop_
_entity.id
_entity.type
_entity.pdbx_description
1 polymer ?
#
loop_
_entity_poly.entity_id
_entity_poly.type
_entity_poly.pdbx_seq_one_letter_code
_entity_poly.pdbx_strand_id
1 'polypeptide(L)'
;MDSNTLTTFFTYILDKNENISLRTSAAIFLKNYIQDYFYDSSNNAILNKHKIMDENSKTYFKENILKLMLNVENTLLPNIIEMIKIIVQNANGYLIIWPNLMNFIGEVLNKHDLQKSKHIYQLITKIIKRYHIESKSDPLFREIINTMKYICQPMTDDALNIIKFFNTYEPNNKNDEIMTQCLQTMNKIMSIFYSLNYQDFPEFFEDHLQEWINILNDTVLLPNKNSNMKTISKNLVDLVLKLKAKTLKNINLYYNNYYEDVVNYVQQFSSSVWIVMCNCKINDNFSKLMKELLDFFKFGFQMRRINNLNMEQLNQIIENIILPNMTMSQKESEDFLDNPIEFLKIEFEEYDMSSNKYYSINLLQIIISNYPDVNKQIIAPKINTFLSEYNNDKNKYWNKKLMAINLLLASCIKTFAQRFGVTELNPNSIYTDIESLINEIFIKEFQTYKSPVISQIYSLKFLSTFRLQISDKNKLTQIILMLIEILNNCGDVTQYACLLCLDLIINMKDLNTRKSSTVEIVNNDNIFNKLISSLINFISKNTNIFAMRCFFRTLKLTQDQKLQSLADSINTSMDNILKLIITNPQTDEFNYYFFETCALIMQKFRINNNNNIDLTLVKKFENTLRTDLSLILEKNVTDLLGYTFQLFAYYLFITNDNNNFYQTILTNILTNNSMWDINMKYLYPPSIEFIKVILITNKQFCENKNVIDLLFKICQTLLENKCFNYVFQLIEYLINYVNADIYGENLTKFLKITNGIAVQNMTTNPKVFNDINQEMILLLSKLALKININLSLEIVKIISTNPFQYLIDMIDEITSLKNTKNKKMVVYWYVQILSKYYNNIDDNSLTTMTYKLLNVLKNFYGINYRKFYGEMKNEDLSYAANNYNKLACANIDHQINTYKAAEDCDENKIFFAMHNMILQNKKVDYIKEALKSYKGKELDRMKSFVQQNGYNLQ
;
A
#
# COMPACT_ATOMS: atom_id res chain seq x y z
N MET A 1 -20.71 -12.84 28.94
CA MET A 1 -22.20 -12.76 28.95
C MET A 1 -22.75 -14.16 28.88
N ASP A 2 -23.68 -14.47 29.77
CA ASP A 2 -24.45 -15.68 29.73
C ASP A 2 -25.73 -15.52 28.89
N SER A 3 -26.47 -16.61 28.70
CA SER A 3 -27.69 -16.61 27.89
C SER A 3 -28.80 -15.70 28.46
N ASN A 4 -28.86 -15.50 29.79
CA ASN A 4 -29.84 -14.60 30.40
C ASN A 4 -29.53 -13.12 30.10
N THR A 5 -28.27 -12.74 30.17
CA THR A 5 -27.81 -11.39 29.80
C THR A 5 -28.08 -11.10 28.31
N LEU A 6 -27.84 -12.08 27.43
CA LEU A 6 -28.16 -11.96 26.00
C LEU A 6 -29.67 -11.77 25.78
N THR A 7 -30.50 -12.54 26.48
CA THR A 7 -31.96 -12.39 26.41
C THR A 7 -32.40 -10.99 26.80
N THR A 8 -31.81 -10.43 27.85
CA THR A 8 -32.13 -9.06 28.31
C THR A 8 -31.74 -8.03 27.23
N PHE A 9 -30.56 -8.15 26.62
CA PHE A 9 -30.17 -7.27 25.51
C PHE A 9 -31.11 -7.38 24.32
N PHE A 10 -31.48 -8.60 23.91
CA PHE A 10 -32.38 -8.81 22.77
C PHE A 10 -33.76 -8.23 23.03
N THR A 11 -34.31 -8.43 24.23
CA THR A 11 -35.61 -7.88 24.63
C THR A 11 -35.56 -6.35 24.62
N TYR A 12 -34.51 -5.76 25.19
CA TYR A 12 -34.33 -4.32 25.23
C TYR A 12 -34.19 -3.67 23.83
N ILE A 13 -33.44 -4.33 22.93
CA ILE A 13 -33.28 -3.87 21.54
C ILE A 13 -34.62 -3.88 20.80
N LEU A 14 -35.52 -4.83 21.11
CA LEU A 14 -36.84 -4.95 20.46
C LEU A 14 -37.90 -4.03 21.10
N ASP A 15 -37.72 -3.56 22.32
CA ASP A 15 -38.73 -2.77 23.02
C ASP A 15 -38.90 -1.38 22.39
N LYS A 16 -39.99 -1.21 21.64
CA LYS A 16 -40.32 0.05 20.96
C LYS A 16 -40.68 1.20 21.89
N ASN A 17 -40.97 0.93 23.20
CA ASN A 17 -41.23 1.96 24.18
C ASN A 17 -39.93 2.67 24.63
N GLU A 18 -38.78 2.03 24.45
CA GLU A 18 -37.48 2.58 24.79
C GLU A 18 -36.92 3.53 23.73
N ASN A 19 -36.12 4.48 24.17
CA ASN A 19 -35.50 5.48 23.28
C ASN A 19 -34.59 4.80 22.24
N ILE A 20 -34.79 5.16 20.97
CA ILE A 20 -34.00 4.60 19.85
C ILE A 20 -32.49 4.76 20.02
N SER A 21 -32.03 5.87 20.64
CA SER A 21 -30.61 6.12 20.91
C SER A 21 -30.04 5.12 21.92
N LEU A 22 -30.80 4.80 22.99
CA LEU A 22 -30.39 3.82 23.98
C LEU A 22 -30.39 2.40 23.41
N ARG A 23 -31.38 2.04 22.60
CA ARG A 23 -31.47 0.76 21.89
C ARG A 23 -30.31 0.62 20.91
N THR A 24 -29.91 1.71 20.21
CA THR A 24 -28.76 1.74 19.32
C THR A 24 -27.47 1.53 20.11
N SER A 25 -27.31 2.20 21.26
CA SER A 25 -26.14 2.02 22.14
C SER A 25 -26.04 0.58 22.64
N ALA A 26 -27.16 -0.07 23.01
CA ALA A 26 -27.19 -1.46 23.40
C ALA A 26 -26.76 -2.40 22.25
N ALA A 27 -27.23 -2.14 21.02
CA ALA A 27 -26.84 -2.91 19.84
C ALA A 27 -25.35 -2.73 19.51
N ILE A 28 -24.81 -1.50 19.63
CA ILE A 28 -23.38 -1.23 19.41
C ILE A 28 -22.54 -1.91 20.50
N PHE A 29 -22.95 -1.84 21.76
CA PHE A 29 -22.26 -2.53 22.85
C PHE A 29 -22.19 -4.03 22.62
N LEU A 30 -23.33 -4.65 22.27
CA LEU A 30 -23.40 -6.09 21.98
C LEU A 30 -22.53 -6.46 20.78
N LYS A 31 -22.51 -5.63 19.72
CA LYS A 31 -21.66 -5.82 18.56
C LYS A 31 -20.17 -5.83 18.95
N ASN A 32 -19.73 -4.86 19.75
CA ASN A 32 -18.35 -4.78 20.22
C ASN A 32 -17.99 -5.98 21.10
N TYR A 33 -18.93 -6.39 21.98
CA TYR A 33 -18.74 -7.60 22.79
C TYR A 33 -18.55 -8.86 21.93
N ILE A 34 -19.38 -9.06 20.89
CA ILE A 34 -19.25 -10.19 19.96
C ILE A 34 -17.91 -10.12 19.21
N GLN A 35 -17.48 -8.94 18.79
CA GLN A 35 -16.20 -8.76 18.11
C GLN A 35 -15.01 -9.18 18.99
N ASP A 36 -15.05 -8.84 20.28
CA ASP A 36 -13.92 -9.03 21.20
C ASP A 36 -13.91 -10.41 21.87
N TYR A 37 -15.09 -11.03 22.06
CA TYR A 37 -15.22 -12.21 22.94
C TYR A 37 -15.87 -13.44 22.29
N PHE A 38 -16.30 -13.38 21.03
CA PHE A 38 -16.88 -14.55 20.36
C PHE A 38 -15.80 -15.55 19.93
N TYR A 39 -14.64 -15.07 19.48
CA TYR A 39 -13.48 -15.87 19.13
C TYR A 39 -12.28 -15.55 20.03
N ASP A 40 -11.39 -16.53 20.19
CA ASP A 40 -10.08 -16.31 20.83
C ASP A 40 -9.19 -15.55 19.85
N SER A 41 -9.18 -14.24 19.95
CA SER A 41 -8.26 -13.43 19.15
C SER A 41 -6.88 -13.47 19.81
N SER A 42 -5.96 -14.22 19.21
CA SER A 42 -4.58 -14.42 19.65
C SER A 42 -3.76 -13.13 19.85
N ASN A 43 -4.28 -11.97 19.46
CA ASN A 43 -3.62 -10.67 19.64
C ASN A 43 -3.88 -10.00 21.01
N ASN A 44 -4.88 -10.46 21.75
CA ASN A 44 -5.21 -9.95 23.11
C ASN A 44 -5.02 -11.00 24.23
N ALA A 45 -4.29 -12.08 23.96
CA ALA A 45 -4.17 -13.26 24.83
C ALA A 45 -3.48 -12.99 26.20
N ILE A 46 -2.90 -11.81 26.41
CA ILE A 46 -2.18 -11.51 27.65
C ILE A 46 -3.09 -10.90 28.72
N LEU A 47 -4.19 -10.25 28.34
CA LEU A 47 -5.04 -9.52 29.30
C LEU A 47 -6.36 -10.22 29.68
N ASN A 48 -6.88 -11.20 28.93
CA ASN A 48 -8.24 -11.69 29.14
C ASN A 48 -8.48 -13.18 28.90
N LYS A 49 -7.64 -14.11 29.42
CA LYS A 49 -7.89 -15.58 29.36
C LYS A 49 -9.21 -16.06 29.97
N HIS A 50 -9.98 -15.20 30.66
CA HIS A 50 -11.17 -15.57 31.41
C HIS A 50 -12.51 -15.02 30.86
N LYS A 51 -12.57 -14.49 29.63
CA LYS A 51 -13.78 -13.80 29.13
C LYS A 51 -14.31 -14.25 27.77
N ILE A 52 -13.82 -15.32 27.19
CA ILE A 52 -14.43 -15.88 25.94
C ILE A 52 -15.85 -16.34 26.26
N MET A 53 -16.76 -16.07 25.34
CA MET A 53 -18.17 -16.53 25.45
C MET A 53 -18.20 -18.05 25.43
N ASP A 54 -18.94 -18.64 26.37
CA ASP A 54 -19.11 -20.09 26.44
C ASP A 54 -19.94 -20.63 25.27
N GLU A 55 -19.80 -21.91 24.95
CA GLU A 55 -20.44 -22.52 23.76
C GLU A 55 -21.96 -22.52 23.84
N ASN A 56 -22.53 -22.60 25.04
CA ASN A 56 -23.99 -22.54 25.21
C ASN A 56 -24.52 -21.16 24.87
N SER A 57 -23.83 -20.12 25.32
CA SER A 57 -24.17 -18.72 24.99
C SER A 57 -23.97 -18.41 23.53
N LYS A 58 -22.92 -18.95 22.87
CA LYS A 58 -22.72 -18.84 21.43
C LYS A 58 -23.84 -19.50 20.63
N THR A 59 -24.28 -20.67 21.06
CA THR A 59 -25.39 -21.40 20.44
C THR A 59 -26.69 -20.61 20.60
N TYR A 60 -26.98 -20.18 21.83
CA TYR A 60 -28.14 -19.33 22.11
C TYR A 60 -28.17 -18.07 21.27
N PHE A 61 -27.01 -17.39 21.15
CA PHE A 61 -26.87 -16.20 20.33
C PHE A 61 -27.21 -16.48 18.86
N LYS A 62 -26.65 -17.54 18.26
CA LYS A 62 -26.91 -17.92 16.86
C LYS A 62 -28.37 -18.22 16.60
N GLU A 63 -29.06 -18.89 17.51
CA GLU A 63 -30.48 -19.27 17.36
C GLU A 63 -31.44 -18.07 17.43
N ASN A 64 -31.08 -17.04 18.19
CA ASN A 64 -31.99 -15.93 18.47
C ASN A 64 -31.66 -14.64 17.71
N ILE A 65 -30.40 -14.41 17.27
CA ILE A 65 -30.02 -13.20 16.56
C ILE A 65 -30.74 -13.06 15.19
N LEU A 66 -31.02 -14.17 14.50
CA LEU A 66 -31.74 -14.16 13.24
C LEU A 66 -33.21 -13.75 13.42
N LYS A 67 -33.84 -14.18 14.51
CA LYS A 67 -35.20 -13.78 14.90
C LYS A 67 -35.22 -12.28 15.27
N LEU A 68 -34.23 -11.83 16.02
CA LEU A 68 -34.04 -10.42 16.33
C LEU A 68 -33.94 -9.57 15.05
N MET A 69 -33.09 -9.99 14.11
CA MET A 69 -32.87 -9.30 12.82
C MET A 69 -34.18 -9.13 12.01
N LEU A 70 -35.05 -10.12 11.98
CA LEU A 70 -36.32 -10.07 11.23
C LEU A 70 -37.35 -9.10 11.83
N ASN A 71 -37.26 -8.82 13.15
CA ASN A 71 -38.25 -8.05 13.90
C ASN A 71 -37.78 -6.65 14.29
N VAL A 72 -36.48 -6.33 14.07
CA VAL A 72 -35.89 -5.04 14.40
C VAL A 72 -36.19 -3.99 13.33
N GLU A 73 -36.17 -2.73 13.73
CA GLU A 73 -36.35 -1.57 12.84
C GLU A 73 -35.13 -1.36 11.91
N ASN A 74 -35.36 -0.73 10.76
CA ASN A 74 -34.30 -0.47 9.76
C ASN A 74 -33.09 0.31 10.31
N THR A 75 -33.28 1.15 11.33
CA THR A 75 -32.21 1.95 11.98
C THR A 75 -31.23 1.08 12.78
N LEU A 76 -31.70 0.01 13.41
CA LEU A 76 -30.89 -0.92 14.22
C LEU A 76 -30.32 -2.09 13.39
N LEU A 77 -30.99 -2.41 12.30
CA LEU A 77 -30.66 -3.54 11.43
C LEU A 77 -29.18 -3.61 11.00
N PRO A 78 -28.48 -2.52 10.64
CA PRO A 78 -27.08 -2.58 10.29
C PRO A 78 -26.16 -3.16 11.36
N ASN A 79 -26.41 -2.82 12.64
CA ASN A 79 -25.64 -3.33 13.77
C ASN A 79 -25.85 -4.82 13.99
N ILE A 80 -27.11 -5.31 13.82
CA ILE A 80 -27.44 -6.73 13.95
C ILE A 80 -26.80 -7.55 12.83
N ILE A 81 -26.88 -7.06 11.58
CA ILE A 81 -26.25 -7.71 10.43
C ILE A 81 -24.72 -7.75 10.60
N GLU A 82 -24.11 -6.70 11.15
CA GLU A 82 -22.66 -6.66 11.35
C GLU A 82 -22.20 -7.69 12.39
N MET A 83 -22.97 -7.96 13.45
CA MET A 83 -22.67 -9.04 14.40
C MET A 83 -22.61 -10.41 13.71
N ILE A 84 -23.61 -10.71 12.87
CA ILE A 84 -23.65 -11.98 12.12
C ILE A 84 -22.48 -12.08 11.15
N LYS A 85 -22.16 -10.98 10.47
CA LYS A 85 -21.03 -10.88 9.54
C LYS A 85 -19.69 -11.14 10.23
N ILE A 86 -19.46 -10.54 11.42
CA ILE A 86 -18.24 -10.73 12.22
C ILE A 86 -18.04 -12.22 12.54
N ILE A 87 -19.11 -12.92 12.96
CA ILE A 87 -19.05 -14.35 13.26
C ILE A 87 -18.65 -15.16 12.03
N VAL A 88 -19.28 -14.88 10.88
CA VAL A 88 -19.01 -15.63 9.64
C VAL A 88 -17.61 -15.34 9.08
N GLN A 89 -17.16 -14.09 9.10
CA GLN A 89 -15.87 -13.70 8.53
C GLN A 89 -14.67 -14.23 9.33
N ASN A 90 -14.75 -14.18 10.67
CA ASN A 90 -13.65 -14.68 11.52
C ASN A 90 -13.49 -16.21 11.43
N ALA A 91 -14.50 -16.92 10.97
CA ALA A 91 -14.45 -18.38 10.72
C ALA A 91 -14.09 -18.75 9.27
N ASN A 92 -13.67 -17.80 8.43
CA ASN A 92 -13.44 -18.01 7.00
C ASN A 92 -14.64 -18.62 6.25
N GLY A 93 -15.85 -18.27 6.67
CA GLY A 93 -17.11 -18.73 6.07
C GLY A 93 -18.10 -19.32 7.09
N TYR A 94 -19.35 -19.48 6.66
CA TYR A 94 -20.40 -19.93 7.57
C TYR A 94 -20.53 -21.46 7.67
N LEU A 95 -20.06 -22.24 6.69
CA LEU A 95 -20.30 -23.68 6.60
C LEU A 95 -19.88 -24.47 7.84
N ILE A 96 -18.74 -24.11 8.44
CA ILE A 96 -18.19 -24.79 9.62
C ILE A 96 -18.86 -24.27 10.89
N ILE A 97 -18.98 -22.93 11.01
CA ILE A 97 -19.40 -22.31 12.27
C ILE A 97 -20.92 -22.23 12.44
N TRP A 98 -21.65 -22.20 11.32
CA TRP A 98 -23.10 -22.02 11.31
C TRP A 98 -23.79 -22.75 10.14
N PRO A 99 -23.70 -24.08 10.04
CA PRO A 99 -24.16 -24.86 8.86
C PRO A 99 -25.61 -24.60 8.45
N ASN A 100 -26.50 -24.35 9.44
CA ASN A 100 -27.93 -24.16 9.22
C ASN A 100 -28.32 -22.72 8.85
N LEU A 101 -27.36 -21.79 8.71
CA LEU A 101 -27.67 -20.39 8.43
C LEU A 101 -28.43 -20.22 7.11
N MET A 102 -27.96 -20.84 6.03
CA MET A 102 -28.59 -20.70 4.71
C MET A 102 -29.93 -21.47 4.60
N ASN A 103 -30.10 -22.55 5.35
CA ASN A 103 -31.39 -23.21 5.44
C ASN A 103 -32.48 -22.29 6.05
N PHE A 104 -32.17 -21.64 7.19
CA PHE A 104 -33.06 -20.64 7.78
C PHE A 104 -33.36 -19.48 6.84
N ILE A 105 -32.36 -18.98 6.15
CA ILE A 105 -32.49 -17.91 5.15
C ILE A 105 -33.46 -18.34 4.04
N GLY A 106 -33.30 -19.55 3.48
CA GLY A 106 -34.16 -20.11 2.45
C GLY A 106 -35.61 -20.25 2.92
N GLU A 107 -35.83 -20.74 4.13
CA GLU A 107 -37.16 -20.85 4.74
C GLU A 107 -37.90 -19.49 4.85
N VAL A 108 -37.17 -18.41 5.14
CA VAL A 108 -37.77 -17.08 5.22
C VAL A 108 -38.06 -16.52 3.83
N LEU A 109 -37.16 -16.69 2.86
CA LEU A 109 -37.32 -16.22 1.48
C LEU A 109 -38.50 -16.90 0.77
N ASN A 110 -38.68 -18.21 1.00
CA ASN A 110 -39.80 -18.98 0.41
C ASN A 110 -41.18 -18.50 0.85
N LYS A 111 -41.27 -17.61 1.86
CA LYS A 111 -42.55 -17.00 2.28
C LYS A 111 -42.89 -15.74 1.47
N HIS A 112 -41.98 -15.25 0.65
CA HIS A 112 -42.14 -14.07 -0.22
C HIS A 112 -42.69 -12.82 0.49
N ASP A 113 -42.33 -12.64 1.79
CA ASP A 113 -42.66 -11.45 2.56
C ASP A 113 -41.64 -10.36 2.21
N LEU A 114 -42.03 -9.34 1.43
CA LEU A 114 -41.14 -8.31 0.88
C LEU A 114 -40.31 -7.61 1.98
N GLN A 115 -40.88 -7.34 3.15
CA GLN A 115 -40.18 -6.65 4.22
C GLN A 115 -39.11 -7.56 4.85
N LYS A 116 -39.41 -8.81 5.13
CA LYS A 116 -38.46 -9.79 5.69
C LYS A 116 -37.41 -10.20 4.66
N SER A 117 -37.84 -10.44 3.42
CA SER A 117 -36.92 -10.72 2.30
C SER A 117 -35.88 -9.59 2.14
N LYS A 118 -36.27 -8.33 2.27
CA LYS A 118 -35.34 -7.20 2.24
C LYS A 118 -34.26 -7.30 3.32
N HIS A 119 -34.62 -7.63 4.57
CA HIS A 119 -33.65 -7.81 5.68
C HIS A 119 -32.70 -8.97 5.39
N ILE A 120 -33.24 -10.09 4.89
CA ILE A 120 -32.45 -11.26 4.49
C ILE A 120 -31.49 -10.94 3.35
N TYR A 121 -31.93 -10.26 2.28
CA TYR A 121 -31.04 -9.87 1.19
C TYR A 121 -29.95 -8.88 1.61
N GLN A 122 -30.23 -8.02 2.61
CA GLN A 122 -29.18 -7.19 3.20
C GLN A 122 -28.12 -8.02 3.91
N LEU A 123 -28.53 -9.04 4.68
CA LEU A 123 -27.62 -9.96 5.34
C LEU A 123 -26.80 -10.75 4.31
N ILE A 124 -27.45 -11.39 3.35
CA ILE A 124 -26.78 -12.19 2.31
C ILE A 124 -25.74 -11.34 1.58
N THR A 125 -26.09 -10.13 1.15
CA THR A 125 -25.16 -9.22 0.47
C THR A 125 -23.89 -8.96 1.29
N LYS A 126 -23.99 -8.91 2.63
CA LYS A 126 -22.83 -8.70 3.51
C LYS A 126 -21.98 -9.95 3.69
N ILE A 127 -22.62 -11.12 3.79
CA ILE A 127 -21.93 -12.40 3.96
C ILE A 127 -21.17 -12.77 2.67
N ILE A 128 -21.86 -12.72 1.52
CA ILE A 128 -21.30 -13.22 0.25
C ILE A 128 -20.42 -12.18 -0.49
N LYS A 129 -20.29 -10.96 0.04
CA LYS A 129 -19.40 -9.95 -0.56
C LYS A 129 -17.97 -10.48 -0.78
N ARG A 130 -17.50 -11.37 0.07
CA ARG A 130 -16.19 -12.01 -0.04
C ARG A 130 -16.03 -12.88 -1.29
N TYR A 131 -17.10 -13.40 -1.87
CA TYR A 131 -17.05 -14.32 -3.03
C TYR A 131 -16.42 -13.68 -4.27
N HIS A 132 -16.50 -12.37 -4.44
CA HIS A 132 -15.83 -11.66 -5.52
C HIS A 132 -14.54 -10.93 -5.11
N ILE A 133 -14.07 -11.12 -3.86
CA ILE A 133 -12.84 -10.50 -3.33
C ILE A 133 -11.77 -11.55 -3.10
N GLU A 134 -12.14 -12.72 -2.58
CA GLU A 134 -11.22 -13.80 -2.25
C GLU A 134 -10.78 -14.58 -3.49
N SER A 135 -9.59 -15.14 -3.44
CA SER A 135 -9.09 -16.05 -4.49
C SER A 135 -9.88 -17.35 -4.53
N LYS A 136 -9.98 -17.97 -5.72
CA LYS A 136 -10.64 -19.26 -5.91
C LYS A 136 -10.03 -20.31 -4.98
N SER A 137 -10.90 -21.04 -4.26
CA SER A 137 -10.51 -22.15 -3.39
C SER A 137 -11.66 -23.15 -3.24
N ASP A 138 -11.34 -24.43 -2.98
CA ASP A 138 -12.36 -25.47 -2.78
C ASP A 138 -13.34 -25.18 -1.62
N PRO A 139 -12.88 -24.65 -0.45
CA PRO A 139 -13.83 -24.26 0.61
C PRO A 139 -14.79 -23.17 0.19
N LEU A 140 -14.30 -22.14 -0.51
CA LEU A 140 -15.13 -21.05 -1.03
C LEU A 140 -16.15 -21.56 -2.05
N PHE A 141 -15.73 -22.42 -2.94
CA PHE A 141 -16.61 -23.00 -3.96
C PHE A 141 -17.72 -23.83 -3.35
N ARG A 142 -17.42 -24.69 -2.35
CA ARG A 142 -18.43 -25.45 -1.61
C ARG A 142 -19.45 -24.54 -0.92
N GLU A 143 -18.98 -23.42 -0.37
CA GLU A 143 -19.85 -22.45 0.29
C GLU A 143 -20.76 -21.75 -0.74
N ILE A 144 -20.25 -21.38 -1.91
CA ILE A 144 -21.04 -20.80 -2.99
C ILE A 144 -22.15 -21.76 -3.42
N ILE A 145 -21.84 -23.04 -3.69
CA ILE A 145 -22.82 -24.04 -4.10
C ILE A 145 -23.89 -24.21 -3.01
N ASN A 146 -23.48 -24.31 -1.73
CA ASN A 146 -24.44 -24.45 -0.63
C ASN A 146 -25.33 -23.21 -0.50
N THR A 147 -24.78 -22.02 -0.68
CA THR A 147 -25.57 -20.77 -0.66
C THR A 147 -26.61 -20.77 -1.77
N MET A 148 -26.21 -21.12 -2.99
CA MET A 148 -27.08 -21.12 -4.16
C MET A 148 -28.26 -22.06 -4.02
N LYS A 149 -28.05 -23.25 -3.45
CA LYS A 149 -29.09 -24.25 -3.20
C LYS A 149 -30.31 -23.68 -2.47
N TYR A 150 -30.09 -22.73 -1.55
CA TYR A 150 -31.17 -22.22 -0.69
C TYR A 150 -31.71 -20.86 -1.17
N ILE A 151 -30.95 -20.07 -1.94
CA ILE A 151 -31.35 -18.68 -2.21
C ILE A 151 -31.71 -18.43 -3.70
N CYS A 152 -31.19 -19.20 -4.66
CA CYS A 152 -31.33 -18.83 -6.06
C CYS A 152 -32.77 -18.85 -6.55
N GLN A 153 -33.52 -19.92 -6.29
CA GLN A 153 -34.92 -20.00 -6.73
C GLN A 153 -35.80 -18.91 -6.09
N PRO A 154 -35.86 -18.77 -4.74
CA PRO A 154 -36.64 -17.71 -4.11
C PRO A 154 -36.25 -16.30 -4.59
N MET A 155 -34.95 -16.07 -4.84
CA MET A 155 -34.45 -14.79 -5.36
C MET A 155 -34.94 -14.51 -6.78
N THR A 156 -35.02 -15.54 -7.63
CA THR A 156 -35.54 -15.42 -9.00
C THR A 156 -37.04 -15.11 -8.95
N ASP A 157 -37.80 -15.82 -8.13
CA ASP A 157 -39.24 -15.59 -7.97
C ASP A 157 -39.55 -14.18 -7.43
N ASP A 158 -38.80 -13.72 -6.42
CA ASP A 158 -38.93 -12.35 -5.89
C ASP A 158 -38.59 -11.30 -6.96
N ALA A 159 -37.52 -11.51 -7.74
CA ALA A 159 -37.15 -10.61 -8.83
C ALA A 159 -38.26 -10.48 -9.89
N LEU A 160 -38.85 -11.60 -10.32
CA LEU A 160 -39.97 -11.63 -11.28
C LEU A 160 -41.22 -10.92 -10.72
N ASN A 161 -41.54 -11.15 -9.44
CA ASN A 161 -42.66 -10.48 -8.78
C ASN A 161 -42.46 -8.95 -8.69
N ILE A 162 -41.23 -8.51 -8.37
CA ILE A 162 -40.88 -7.09 -8.35
C ILE A 162 -41.00 -6.48 -9.76
N ILE A 163 -40.54 -7.16 -10.80
CA ILE A 163 -40.67 -6.67 -12.18
C ILE A 163 -42.14 -6.56 -12.60
N LYS A 164 -43.00 -7.55 -12.26
CA LYS A 164 -44.44 -7.45 -12.49
C LYS A 164 -45.02 -6.21 -11.82
N PHE A 165 -44.64 -5.91 -10.58
CA PHE A 165 -45.06 -4.69 -9.89
C PHE A 165 -44.57 -3.42 -10.61
N PHE A 166 -43.31 -3.40 -11.08
CA PHE A 166 -42.79 -2.25 -11.84
C PHE A 166 -43.59 -1.96 -13.10
N ASN A 167 -44.07 -2.98 -13.77
CA ASN A 167 -44.85 -2.85 -15.00
C ASN A 167 -46.30 -2.35 -14.76
N THR A 168 -46.84 -2.58 -13.54
CA THR A 168 -48.21 -2.19 -13.14
C THR A 168 -48.26 -0.97 -12.22
N TYR A 169 -47.09 -0.33 -11.98
CA TYR A 169 -46.99 0.78 -11.02
C TYR A 169 -47.75 2.03 -11.49
N GLU A 170 -48.58 2.52 -10.57
CA GLU A 170 -49.25 3.84 -10.69
C GLU A 170 -48.85 4.71 -9.52
N PRO A 171 -48.41 5.96 -9.75
CA PRO A 171 -47.90 6.88 -8.67
C PRO A 171 -49.01 7.23 -7.67
N ASN A 172 -48.85 6.82 -6.41
CA ASN A 172 -49.59 7.30 -5.26
C ASN A 172 -48.77 6.99 -3.98
N ASN A 173 -49.06 7.67 -2.88
CA ASN A 173 -48.27 7.60 -1.65
C ASN A 173 -48.03 6.14 -1.15
N LYS A 174 -49.05 5.28 -1.23
CA LYS A 174 -48.92 3.88 -0.82
C LYS A 174 -48.05 3.06 -1.78
N ASN A 175 -48.25 3.24 -3.09
CA ASN A 175 -47.46 2.58 -4.11
C ASN A 175 -46.04 3.08 -4.13
N ASP A 176 -45.75 4.35 -3.79
CA ASP A 176 -44.41 4.91 -3.69
C ASP A 176 -43.59 4.27 -2.56
N GLU A 177 -44.23 3.94 -1.42
CA GLU A 177 -43.61 3.24 -0.32
C GLU A 177 -43.25 1.80 -0.71
N ILE A 178 -44.19 1.07 -1.34
CA ILE A 178 -43.94 -0.27 -1.86
C ILE A 178 -42.86 -0.24 -2.95
N MET A 179 -42.91 0.76 -3.85
CA MET A 179 -41.91 0.96 -4.91
C MET A 179 -40.53 1.17 -4.31
N THR A 180 -40.42 1.96 -3.24
CA THR A 180 -39.14 2.15 -2.53
C THR A 180 -38.59 0.83 -1.99
N GLN A 181 -39.44 0.01 -1.40
CA GLN A 181 -39.03 -1.30 -0.86
C GLN A 181 -38.64 -2.26 -1.99
N CYS A 182 -39.38 -2.31 -3.08
CA CYS A 182 -39.09 -3.13 -4.26
C CYS A 182 -37.74 -2.71 -4.89
N LEU A 183 -37.51 -1.41 -5.11
CA LEU A 183 -36.25 -0.90 -5.64
C LEU A 183 -35.06 -1.22 -4.73
N GLN A 184 -35.23 -1.09 -3.40
CA GLN A 184 -34.19 -1.44 -2.43
C GLN A 184 -33.89 -2.93 -2.43
N THR A 185 -34.91 -3.77 -2.53
CA THR A 185 -34.76 -5.22 -2.58
C THR A 185 -34.08 -5.67 -3.87
N MET A 186 -34.55 -5.15 -5.02
CA MET A 186 -33.94 -5.46 -6.32
C MET A 186 -32.49 -5.01 -6.42
N ASN A 187 -32.14 -3.86 -5.79
CA ASN A 187 -30.75 -3.43 -5.66
C ASN A 187 -29.87 -4.43 -4.89
N LYS A 188 -30.43 -5.17 -3.93
CA LYS A 188 -29.69 -6.22 -3.21
C LYS A 188 -29.60 -7.49 -4.04
N ILE A 189 -30.69 -7.89 -4.68
CA ILE A 189 -30.72 -9.03 -5.61
C ILE A 189 -29.65 -8.86 -6.69
N MET A 190 -29.54 -7.68 -7.34
CA MET A 190 -28.50 -7.44 -8.33
C MET A 190 -27.08 -7.52 -7.76
N SER A 191 -26.87 -7.15 -6.50
CA SER A 191 -25.57 -7.30 -5.84
C SER A 191 -25.25 -8.76 -5.49
N ILE A 192 -26.24 -9.54 -5.11
CA ILE A 192 -26.11 -10.98 -4.83
C ILE A 192 -25.81 -11.73 -6.13
N PHE A 193 -26.57 -11.45 -7.18
CA PHE A 193 -26.36 -12.01 -8.51
C PHE A 193 -24.90 -11.79 -8.96
N TYR A 194 -24.38 -10.56 -8.84
CA TYR A 194 -22.98 -10.25 -9.16
C TYR A 194 -21.99 -11.12 -8.39
N SER A 195 -22.18 -11.25 -7.08
CA SER A 195 -21.24 -12.00 -6.24
C SER A 195 -21.26 -13.51 -6.52
N LEU A 196 -22.43 -14.07 -6.87
CA LEU A 196 -22.55 -15.50 -7.17
C LEU A 196 -21.98 -15.85 -8.55
N ASN A 197 -22.08 -14.95 -9.52
CA ASN A 197 -21.61 -15.16 -10.89
C ASN A 197 -20.19 -14.68 -11.16
N TYR A 198 -19.49 -14.10 -10.16
CA TYR A 198 -18.20 -13.48 -10.38
C TYR A 198 -17.06 -14.48 -10.56
N GLN A 199 -17.04 -15.55 -9.75
CA GLN A 199 -15.95 -16.54 -9.75
C GLN A 199 -16.06 -17.50 -10.93
N ASP A 200 -17.27 -17.92 -11.26
CA ASP A 200 -17.57 -18.87 -12.31
C ASP A 200 -19.00 -18.67 -12.80
N PHE A 201 -19.39 -19.31 -13.94
CA PHE A 201 -20.77 -19.34 -14.44
C PHE A 201 -21.49 -20.56 -13.87
N PRO A 202 -22.36 -20.37 -12.83
CA PRO A 202 -22.94 -21.51 -12.13
C PRO A 202 -24.09 -22.17 -12.92
N GLU A 203 -24.19 -23.49 -12.82
CA GLU A 203 -25.23 -24.33 -13.49
C GLU A 203 -26.64 -23.78 -13.30
N PHE A 204 -27.03 -23.34 -12.10
CA PHE A 204 -28.35 -22.74 -11.87
C PHE A 204 -28.63 -21.55 -12.81
N PHE A 205 -27.67 -20.65 -13.00
CA PHE A 205 -27.86 -19.49 -13.85
C PHE A 205 -27.73 -19.83 -15.34
N GLU A 206 -27.02 -20.91 -15.68
CA GLU A 206 -26.99 -21.47 -17.02
C GLU A 206 -28.37 -22.02 -17.40
N ASP A 207 -28.97 -22.84 -16.53
CA ASP A 207 -30.30 -23.43 -16.72
C ASP A 207 -31.44 -22.38 -16.81
N HIS A 208 -31.30 -21.26 -16.08
CA HIS A 208 -32.26 -20.15 -16.02
C HIS A 208 -31.80 -18.92 -16.82
N LEU A 209 -30.90 -19.11 -17.78
CA LEU A 209 -30.23 -18.01 -18.49
C LEU A 209 -31.22 -17.06 -19.16
N GLN A 210 -32.17 -17.58 -19.95
CA GLN A 210 -33.19 -16.75 -20.65
C GLN A 210 -33.98 -15.89 -19.67
N GLU A 211 -34.35 -16.45 -18.53
CA GLU A 211 -35.12 -15.76 -17.51
C GLU A 211 -34.32 -14.60 -16.88
N TRP A 212 -33.08 -14.83 -16.51
CA TRP A 212 -32.23 -13.81 -15.95
C TRP A 212 -31.83 -12.73 -16.97
N ILE A 213 -31.64 -13.08 -18.23
CA ILE A 213 -31.42 -12.11 -19.29
C ILE A 213 -32.62 -11.16 -19.40
N ASN A 214 -33.85 -11.68 -19.35
CA ASN A 214 -35.07 -10.86 -19.39
C ASN A 214 -35.16 -9.98 -18.13
N ILE A 215 -34.87 -10.50 -16.93
CA ILE A 215 -34.82 -9.73 -15.69
C ILE A 215 -33.81 -8.59 -15.79
N LEU A 216 -32.62 -8.84 -16.32
CA LEU A 216 -31.58 -7.81 -16.47
C LEU A 216 -32.03 -6.72 -17.47
N ASN A 217 -32.57 -7.10 -18.63
CA ASN A 217 -33.03 -6.13 -19.64
C ASN A 217 -34.20 -5.28 -19.15
N ASP A 218 -35.20 -5.91 -18.52
CA ASP A 218 -36.36 -5.18 -18.00
C ASP A 218 -35.95 -4.19 -16.90
N THR A 219 -35.01 -4.62 -16.04
CA THR A 219 -34.52 -3.77 -14.96
C THR A 219 -33.68 -2.60 -15.46
N VAL A 220 -32.79 -2.79 -16.45
CA VAL A 220 -31.95 -1.70 -16.96
C VAL A 220 -32.77 -0.66 -17.77
N LEU A 221 -33.87 -1.08 -18.39
CA LEU A 221 -34.76 -0.20 -19.16
C LEU A 221 -35.78 0.55 -18.29
N LEU A 222 -35.82 0.33 -16.95
CA LEU A 222 -36.72 1.11 -16.09
C LEU A 222 -36.41 2.64 -16.19
N PRO A 223 -37.48 3.48 -16.18
CA PRO A 223 -38.88 3.16 -16.22
C PRO A 223 -39.32 2.81 -17.65
N ASN A 224 -40.18 1.81 -17.80
CA ASN A 224 -40.72 1.41 -19.05
C ASN A 224 -41.54 2.54 -19.70
N LYS A 225 -41.83 2.41 -21.02
CA LYS A 225 -42.49 3.42 -21.89
C LYS A 225 -43.77 4.07 -21.31
N ASN A 226 -44.35 3.46 -20.29
CA ASN A 226 -45.63 3.88 -19.68
C ASN A 226 -45.49 4.57 -18.32
N SER A 227 -44.29 4.76 -17.77
CA SER A 227 -44.18 5.35 -16.45
C SER A 227 -44.03 6.90 -16.53
N ASN A 228 -44.89 7.59 -15.81
CA ASN A 228 -44.83 9.04 -15.61
C ASN A 228 -43.67 9.44 -14.66
N MET A 229 -42.45 9.08 -15.00
CA MET A 229 -41.25 9.42 -14.16
C MET A 229 -41.03 10.92 -13.93
N LYS A 230 -41.70 11.81 -14.68
CA LYS A 230 -41.69 13.25 -14.44
C LYS A 230 -42.36 13.65 -13.10
N THR A 231 -43.14 12.76 -12.52
CA THR A 231 -43.87 12.98 -11.25
C THR A 231 -43.32 12.18 -10.05
N ILE A 232 -42.29 11.38 -10.26
CA ILE A 232 -41.68 10.55 -9.21
C ILE A 232 -40.81 11.41 -8.29
N SER A 233 -40.81 11.12 -7.00
CA SER A 233 -39.95 11.78 -6.00
C SER A 233 -38.46 11.65 -6.32
N LYS A 234 -37.66 12.65 -5.99
CA LYS A 234 -36.18 12.62 -6.20
C LYS A 234 -35.52 11.37 -5.64
N ASN A 235 -35.98 10.87 -4.49
CA ASN A 235 -35.45 9.68 -3.82
C ASN A 235 -35.65 8.40 -4.64
N LEU A 236 -36.77 8.28 -5.35
CA LEU A 236 -37.05 7.14 -6.25
C LEU A 236 -36.17 7.18 -7.48
N VAL A 237 -35.94 8.38 -8.04
CA VAL A 237 -35.02 8.55 -9.19
C VAL A 237 -33.63 8.03 -8.83
N ASP A 238 -33.09 8.43 -7.68
CA ASP A 238 -31.76 8.00 -7.22
C ASP A 238 -31.67 6.47 -7.04
N LEU A 239 -32.72 5.84 -6.52
CA LEU A 239 -32.78 4.38 -6.36
C LEU A 239 -32.83 3.65 -7.70
N VAL A 240 -33.58 4.18 -8.66
CA VAL A 240 -33.63 3.63 -10.03
C VAL A 240 -32.27 3.73 -10.71
N LEU A 241 -31.59 4.88 -10.60
CA LEU A 241 -30.25 5.06 -11.18
C LEU A 241 -29.22 4.12 -10.58
N LYS A 242 -29.25 3.94 -9.25
CA LYS A 242 -28.41 2.95 -8.55
C LYS A 242 -28.70 1.53 -9.02
N LEU A 243 -29.95 1.21 -9.23
CA LEU A 243 -30.39 -0.09 -9.74
C LEU A 243 -29.89 -0.33 -11.15
N LYS A 244 -30.09 0.62 -12.06
CA LYS A 244 -29.58 0.56 -13.44
C LYS A 244 -28.05 0.36 -13.48
N ALA A 245 -27.30 1.08 -12.66
CA ALA A 245 -25.85 0.94 -12.59
C ALA A 245 -25.44 -0.48 -12.17
N LYS A 246 -26.11 -1.06 -11.16
CA LYS A 246 -25.82 -2.43 -10.73
C LYS A 246 -26.24 -3.48 -11.76
N THR A 247 -27.36 -3.27 -12.41
CA THR A 247 -27.85 -4.16 -13.47
C THR A 247 -26.89 -4.15 -14.65
N LEU A 248 -26.45 -2.95 -15.08
CA LEU A 248 -25.47 -2.82 -16.15
C LEU A 248 -24.13 -3.44 -15.77
N LYS A 249 -23.73 -3.37 -14.49
CA LYS A 249 -22.54 -4.07 -13.99
C LYS A 249 -22.65 -5.59 -14.15
N ASN A 250 -23.85 -6.17 -13.97
CA ASN A 250 -24.10 -7.59 -14.21
C ASN A 250 -24.09 -7.92 -15.71
N ILE A 251 -24.67 -7.06 -16.53
CA ILE A 251 -24.59 -7.18 -18.00
C ILE A 251 -23.13 -7.14 -18.45
N ASN A 252 -22.31 -6.21 -17.91
CA ASN A 252 -20.89 -6.12 -18.19
C ASN A 252 -20.15 -7.40 -17.77
N LEU A 253 -20.49 -7.98 -16.61
CA LEU A 253 -19.89 -9.24 -16.17
C LEU A 253 -20.12 -10.36 -17.17
N TYR A 254 -21.36 -10.53 -17.62
CA TYR A 254 -21.73 -11.54 -18.61
C TYR A 254 -21.11 -11.24 -19.97
N TYR A 255 -21.19 -10.01 -20.41
CA TYR A 255 -20.60 -9.57 -21.67
C TYR A 255 -19.08 -9.75 -21.76
N ASN A 256 -18.38 -9.64 -20.61
CA ASN A 256 -16.93 -9.74 -20.57
C ASN A 256 -16.43 -11.16 -20.30
N ASN A 257 -17.01 -11.84 -19.30
CA ASN A 257 -16.48 -13.11 -18.80
C ASN A 257 -17.15 -14.33 -19.43
N TYR A 258 -18.43 -14.22 -19.82
CA TYR A 258 -19.24 -15.35 -20.30
C TYR A 258 -19.81 -15.07 -21.70
N TYR A 259 -19.04 -14.41 -22.55
CA TYR A 259 -19.50 -13.96 -23.87
C TYR A 259 -20.00 -15.09 -24.75
N GLU A 260 -19.33 -16.24 -24.74
CA GLU A 260 -19.69 -17.40 -25.56
C GLU A 260 -21.05 -17.96 -25.15
N ASP A 261 -21.36 -17.97 -23.87
CA ASP A 261 -22.62 -18.45 -23.32
C ASP A 261 -23.81 -17.51 -23.60
N VAL A 262 -23.53 -16.19 -23.67
CA VAL A 262 -24.55 -15.15 -23.88
C VAL A 262 -24.55 -14.56 -25.28
N VAL A 263 -23.82 -15.13 -26.23
CA VAL A 263 -23.67 -14.55 -27.60
C VAL A 263 -24.99 -14.27 -28.28
N ASN A 264 -25.98 -15.12 -28.08
CA ASN A 264 -27.34 -14.97 -28.68
C ASN A 264 -28.12 -13.77 -28.10
N TYR A 265 -27.72 -13.24 -26.96
CA TYR A 265 -28.38 -12.15 -26.24
C TYR A 265 -27.62 -10.82 -26.34
N VAL A 266 -26.43 -10.83 -26.93
CA VAL A 266 -25.56 -9.65 -27.02
C VAL A 266 -26.27 -8.49 -27.77
N GLN A 267 -27.05 -8.79 -28.82
CA GLN A 267 -27.78 -7.76 -29.54
C GLN A 267 -28.87 -7.11 -28.66
N GLN A 268 -29.56 -7.91 -27.84
CA GLN A 268 -30.54 -7.41 -26.88
C GLN A 268 -29.87 -6.52 -25.82
N PHE A 269 -28.75 -6.93 -25.25
CA PHE A 269 -27.99 -6.11 -24.32
C PHE A 269 -27.53 -4.80 -24.96
N SER A 270 -26.94 -4.86 -26.16
CA SER A 270 -26.45 -3.68 -26.87
C SER A 270 -27.57 -2.68 -27.15
N SER A 271 -28.76 -3.17 -27.55
CA SER A 271 -29.93 -2.32 -27.78
C SER A 271 -30.40 -1.65 -26.48
N SER A 272 -30.48 -2.40 -25.39
CA SER A 272 -30.89 -1.86 -24.09
C SER A 272 -29.90 -0.82 -23.57
N VAL A 273 -28.59 -1.09 -23.67
CA VAL A 273 -27.54 -0.15 -23.27
C VAL A 273 -27.54 1.11 -24.11
N TRP A 274 -27.79 0.98 -25.44
CA TRP A 274 -27.93 2.13 -26.35
C TRP A 274 -29.08 3.05 -25.94
N ILE A 275 -30.25 2.46 -25.63
CA ILE A 275 -31.43 3.21 -25.16
C ILE A 275 -31.09 3.94 -23.84
N VAL A 276 -30.40 3.26 -22.90
CA VAL A 276 -29.99 3.89 -21.63
C VAL A 276 -29.06 5.05 -21.91
N MET A 277 -28.06 4.89 -22.78
CA MET A 277 -27.10 5.93 -23.15
C MET A 277 -27.82 7.17 -23.74
N CYS A 278 -28.75 6.99 -24.69
CA CYS A 278 -29.46 8.10 -25.32
C CYS A 278 -30.38 8.87 -24.36
N ASN A 279 -30.85 8.23 -23.29
CA ASN A 279 -31.74 8.83 -22.30
C ASN A 279 -31.00 9.39 -21.07
N CYS A 280 -29.67 9.19 -20.93
CA CYS A 280 -28.90 9.76 -19.85
C CYS A 280 -28.69 11.27 -20.03
N LYS A 281 -29.18 12.06 -19.07
CA LYS A 281 -28.81 13.47 -18.93
C LYS A 281 -27.73 13.57 -17.84
N ILE A 282 -26.72 14.39 -18.11
CA ILE A 282 -25.56 14.51 -17.21
C ILE A 282 -25.97 15.20 -15.93
N ASN A 283 -25.80 14.48 -14.85
CA ASN A 283 -26.02 14.94 -13.49
C ASN A 283 -25.10 14.11 -12.57
N ASP A 284 -24.59 14.62 -11.46
CA ASP A 284 -23.64 13.93 -10.56
C ASP A 284 -24.20 12.62 -9.99
N ASN A 285 -25.52 12.52 -9.86
CA ASN A 285 -26.16 11.28 -9.41
C ASN A 285 -26.01 10.12 -10.41
N PHE A 286 -25.61 10.40 -11.65
CA PHE A 286 -25.41 9.40 -12.71
C PHE A 286 -23.98 8.85 -12.81
N SER A 287 -23.04 9.32 -12.03
CA SER A 287 -21.61 8.98 -12.19
C SER A 287 -21.33 7.48 -12.21
N LYS A 288 -22.00 6.70 -11.37
CA LYS A 288 -21.86 5.23 -11.34
C LYS A 288 -22.44 4.57 -12.58
N LEU A 289 -23.58 5.06 -13.09
CA LEU A 289 -24.18 4.55 -14.30
C LEU A 289 -23.32 4.87 -15.51
N MET A 290 -22.77 6.10 -15.57
CA MET A 290 -21.84 6.50 -16.62
C MET A 290 -20.60 5.62 -16.66
N LYS A 291 -20.05 5.27 -15.52
CA LYS A 291 -18.92 4.33 -15.43
C LYS A 291 -19.24 3.00 -16.11
N GLU A 292 -20.36 2.40 -15.76
CA GLU A 292 -20.75 1.09 -16.32
C GLU A 292 -21.07 1.17 -17.84
N LEU A 293 -21.61 2.31 -18.31
CA LEU A 293 -21.78 2.56 -19.75
C LEU A 293 -20.43 2.66 -20.46
N LEU A 294 -19.50 3.43 -19.91
CA LEU A 294 -18.15 3.56 -20.44
C LEU A 294 -17.43 2.20 -20.49
N ASP A 295 -17.57 1.37 -19.45
CA ASP A 295 -17.01 0.03 -19.41
C ASP A 295 -17.60 -0.88 -20.50
N PHE A 296 -18.91 -0.85 -20.71
CA PHE A 296 -19.57 -1.63 -21.76
C PHE A 296 -19.00 -1.32 -23.14
N PHE A 297 -18.96 -0.04 -23.51
CA PHE A 297 -18.43 0.37 -24.81
C PHE A 297 -16.93 0.12 -24.91
N LYS A 298 -16.17 0.35 -23.85
CA LYS A 298 -14.72 0.07 -23.80
C LYS A 298 -14.45 -1.40 -24.14
N PHE A 299 -15.07 -2.33 -23.44
CA PHE A 299 -14.89 -3.76 -23.70
C PHE A 299 -15.39 -4.16 -25.07
N GLY A 300 -16.53 -3.61 -25.50
CA GLY A 300 -17.10 -3.87 -26.82
C GLY A 300 -16.15 -3.50 -27.96
N PHE A 301 -15.52 -2.34 -27.90
CA PHE A 301 -14.52 -1.90 -28.87
C PHE A 301 -13.18 -2.63 -28.71
N GLN A 302 -12.74 -2.86 -27.49
CA GLN A 302 -11.46 -3.50 -27.20
C GLN A 302 -11.42 -4.95 -27.72
N MET A 303 -12.51 -5.68 -27.54
CA MET A 303 -12.68 -7.06 -28.00
C MET A 303 -13.25 -7.14 -29.43
N ARG A 304 -13.42 -6.03 -30.13
CA ARG A 304 -14.01 -5.92 -31.47
C ARG A 304 -15.41 -6.56 -31.58
N ARG A 305 -16.15 -6.59 -30.48
CA ARG A 305 -17.55 -7.09 -30.45
C ARG A 305 -18.53 -6.03 -30.94
N ILE A 306 -18.17 -4.76 -30.78
CA ILE A 306 -18.86 -3.63 -31.42
C ILE A 306 -18.00 -3.24 -32.60
N ASN A 307 -18.50 -3.51 -33.81
CA ASN A 307 -17.85 -3.20 -35.06
C ASN A 307 -18.90 -2.64 -36.05
N ASN A 308 -18.46 -2.10 -37.18
CA ASN A 308 -19.29 -1.57 -38.22
C ASN A 308 -20.21 -0.40 -37.82
N LEU A 309 -19.80 0.40 -36.80
CA LEU A 309 -20.51 1.65 -36.52
C LEU A 309 -20.14 2.71 -37.56
N ASN A 310 -21.14 3.47 -37.99
CA ASN A 310 -20.93 4.63 -38.87
C ASN A 310 -20.46 5.86 -38.07
N MET A 311 -19.99 6.90 -38.74
CA MET A 311 -19.48 8.11 -38.10
C MET A 311 -20.52 8.85 -37.26
N GLU A 312 -21.79 8.78 -37.63
CA GLU A 312 -22.89 9.39 -36.88
C GLU A 312 -23.10 8.68 -35.53
N GLN A 313 -23.09 7.35 -35.52
CA GLN A 313 -23.19 6.54 -34.29
C GLN A 313 -21.98 6.75 -33.38
N LEU A 314 -20.76 6.82 -33.92
CA LEU A 314 -19.57 7.14 -33.18
C LEU A 314 -19.64 8.56 -32.58
N ASN A 315 -20.13 9.52 -33.34
CA ASN A 315 -20.35 10.88 -32.84
C ASN A 315 -21.40 10.91 -31.71
N GLN A 316 -22.46 10.12 -31.78
CA GLN A 316 -23.46 10.01 -30.69
C GLN A 316 -22.82 9.45 -29.38
N ILE A 317 -21.94 8.44 -29.46
CA ILE A 317 -21.19 7.93 -28.28
C ILE A 317 -20.31 9.06 -27.71
N ILE A 318 -19.58 9.77 -28.57
CA ILE A 318 -18.69 10.85 -28.17
C ILE A 318 -19.49 11.98 -27.50
N GLU A 319 -20.59 12.43 -28.09
CA GLU A 319 -21.40 13.52 -27.54
C GLU A 319 -22.14 13.15 -26.25
N ASN A 320 -22.70 11.95 -26.16
CA ASN A 320 -23.58 11.58 -25.05
C ASN A 320 -22.87 11.07 -23.81
N ILE A 321 -21.71 10.40 -23.95
CA ILE A 321 -21.02 9.81 -22.80
C ILE A 321 -19.55 10.22 -22.66
N ILE A 322 -18.82 10.52 -23.75
CA ILE A 322 -17.41 10.85 -23.65
C ILE A 322 -17.21 12.32 -23.25
N LEU A 323 -17.68 13.25 -24.08
CA LEU A 323 -17.49 14.69 -23.87
C LEU A 323 -18.04 15.18 -22.52
N PRO A 324 -19.22 14.73 -22.08
CA PRO A 324 -19.76 15.19 -20.81
C PRO A 324 -18.90 14.84 -19.60
N ASN A 325 -18.20 13.71 -19.66
CA ASN A 325 -17.31 13.28 -18.59
C ASN A 325 -15.87 13.84 -18.74
N MET A 326 -15.60 14.62 -19.79
CA MET A 326 -14.32 15.32 -20.00
C MET A 326 -14.30 16.74 -19.44
N THR A 327 -15.38 17.18 -18.80
CA THR A 327 -15.48 18.45 -18.07
C THR A 327 -15.28 18.21 -16.57
N MET A 328 -15.24 19.28 -15.81
CA MET A 328 -15.24 19.25 -14.36
C MET A 328 -16.66 19.01 -13.84
N SER A 329 -16.84 17.99 -13.00
CA SER A 329 -18.12 17.71 -12.33
C SER A 329 -18.39 18.74 -11.23
N GLN A 330 -19.63 18.80 -10.73
CA GLN A 330 -19.99 19.69 -9.63
C GLN A 330 -19.19 19.32 -8.38
N LYS A 331 -19.00 18.02 -8.11
CA LYS A 331 -18.21 17.54 -6.99
C LYS A 331 -16.75 17.97 -7.11
N GLU A 332 -16.13 17.77 -8.28
CA GLU A 332 -14.74 18.23 -8.52
C GLU A 332 -14.61 19.75 -8.36
N SER A 333 -15.66 20.52 -8.70
CA SER A 333 -15.70 21.97 -8.50
C SER A 333 -15.78 22.33 -7.01
N GLU A 334 -16.57 21.60 -6.24
CA GLU A 334 -16.67 21.76 -4.78
C GLU A 334 -15.32 21.35 -4.12
N ASP A 335 -14.77 20.19 -4.46
CA ASP A 335 -13.47 19.72 -3.97
C ASP A 335 -12.33 20.72 -4.29
N PHE A 336 -12.36 21.32 -5.49
CA PHE A 336 -11.41 22.36 -5.87
C PHE A 336 -11.53 23.64 -5.02
N LEU A 337 -12.74 24.04 -4.66
CA LEU A 337 -12.98 25.22 -3.81
C LEU A 337 -12.62 24.95 -2.35
N ASP A 338 -12.92 23.75 -1.86
CA ASP A 338 -12.72 23.38 -0.47
C ASP A 338 -11.25 23.06 -0.15
N ASN A 339 -10.58 22.29 -1.02
CA ASN A 339 -9.18 21.91 -0.85
C ASN A 339 -8.42 21.85 -2.18
N PRO A 340 -7.99 23.01 -2.70
CA PRO A 340 -7.30 23.08 -3.98
C PRO A 340 -5.97 22.34 -4.01
N ILE A 341 -5.28 22.17 -2.89
CA ILE A 341 -4.00 21.45 -2.80
C ILE A 341 -4.23 19.96 -3.08
N GLU A 342 -5.21 19.36 -2.42
CA GLU A 342 -5.56 17.94 -2.63
C GLU A 342 -6.08 17.69 -4.05
N PHE A 343 -6.92 18.59 -4.56
CA PHE A 343 -7.38 18.54 -5.95
C PHE A 343 -6.20 18.51 -6.93
N LEU A 344 -5.23 19.41 -6.75
CA LEU A 344 -4.04 19.45 -7.62
C LEU A 344 -3.19 18.18 -7.50
N LYS A 345 -3.06 17.62 -6.30
CA LYS A 345 -2.32 16.38 -6.05
C LYS A 345 -2.94 15.20 -6.83
N ILE A 346 -4.26 15.06 -6.74
CA ILE A 346 -5.01 14.06 -7.50
C ILE A 346 -4.85 14.27 -9.02
N GLU A 347 -5.00 15.50 -9.49
CA GLU A 347 -4.94 15.82 -10.93
C GLU A 347 -3.55 15.63 -11.56
N PHE A 348 -2.46 15.85 -10.82
CA PHE A 348 -1.09 15.78 -11.35
C PHE A 348 -0.36 14.48 -11.00
N GLU A 349 -0.63 13.89 -9.85
CA GLU A 349 0.16 12.78 -9.29
C GLU A 349 -0.62 11.48 -9.17
N GLU A 350 -1.88 11.56 -8.78
CA GLU A 350 -2.74 10.40 -8.68
C GLU A 350 -3.53 10.27 -9.97
N TYR A 351 -3.20 9.26 -10.79
CA TYR A 351 -4.09 8.86 -11.86
C TYR A 351 -5.29 8.19 -11.22
N ASP A 352 -6.36 8.94 -11.00
CA ASP A 352 -7.64 8.35 -10.59
C ASP A 352 -8.20 7.48 -11.72
N MET A 353 -7.68 6.23 -11.76
CA MET A 353 -8.12 5.20 -12.71
C MET A 353 -9.61 4.86 -12.53
N SER A 354 -10.25 5.34 -11.46
CA SER A 354 -11.66 5.12 -11.16
C SER A 354 -12.56 6.26 -11.65
N SER A 355 -11.98 7.38 -12.09
CA SER A 355 -12.76 8.54 -12.54
C SER A 355 -13.39 8.32 -13.92
N ASN A 356 -14.60 8.86 -14.09
CA ASN A 356 -15.29 8.84 -15.39
C ASN A 356 -14.48 9.57 -16.48
N LYS A 357 -13.72 10.58 -16.11
CA LYS A 357 -12.79 11.30 -17.00
C LYS A 357 -11.75 10.35 -17.59
N TYR A 358 -11.09 9.56 -16.74
CA TYR A 358 -10.13 8.54 -17.17
C TYR A 358 -10.75 7.48 -18.07
N TYR A 359 -11.92 6.95 -17.70
CA TYR A 359 -12.64 5.98 -18.54
C TYR A 359 -13.02 6.57 -19.91
N SER A 360 -13.42 7.83 -19.95
CA SER A 360 -13.78 8.53 -21.21
C SER A 360 -12.58 8.75 -22.11
N ILE A 361 -11.44 9.16 -21.56
CA ILE A 361 -10.18 9.28 -22.30
C ILE A 361 -9.77 7.91 -22.87
N ASN A 362 -9.81 6.86 -22.06
CA ASN A 362 -9.45 5.50 -22.48
C ASN A 362 -10.38 4.96 -23.58
N LEU A 363 -11.69 5.15 -23.42
CA LEU A 363 -12.66 4.74 -24.43
C LEU A 363 -12.40 5.46 -25.76
N LEU A 364 -12.14 6.77 -25.72
CA LEU A 364 -11.85 7.53 -26.93
C LEU A 364 -10.55 7.07 -27.61
N GLN A 365 -9.50 6.75 -26.83
CA GLN A 365 -8.25 6.17 -27.37
C GLN A 365 -8.51 4.85 -28.11
N ILE A 366 -9.36 3.98 -27.56
CA ILE A 366 -9.72 2.71 -28.19
C ILE A 366 -10.55 2.95 -29.47
N ILE A 367 -11.51 3.90 -29.44
CA ILE A 367 -12.28 4.28 -30.63
C ILE A 367 -11.35 4.79 -31.72
N ILE A 368 -10.42 5.71 -31.42
CA ILE A 368 -9.45 6.24 -32.38
C ILE A 368 -8.55 5.13 -32.94
N SER A 369 -8.18 4.15 -32.12
CA SER A 369 -7.38 3.02 -32.57
C SER A 369 -8.13 2.13 -33.56
N ASN A 370 -9.43 1.90 -33.34
CA ASN A 370 -10.27 1.06 -34.19
C ASN A 370 -10.78 1.80 -35.42
N TYR A 371 -11.02 3.11 -35.29
CA TYR A 371 -11.58 4.01 -36.34
C TYR A 371 -10.71 5.26 -36.47
N PRO A 372 -9.55 5.21 -37.16
CA PRO A 372 -8.60 6.32 -37.22
C PRO A 372 -9.19 7.62 -37.78
N ASP A 373 -10.14 7.49 -38.69
CA ASP A 373 -10.84 8.65 -39.33
C ASP A 373 -11.64 9.50 -38.33
N VAL A 374 -12.06 8.95 -37.20
CA VAL A 374 -12.74 9.70 -36.12
C VAL A 374 -11.88 10.87 -35.67
N ASN A 375 -10.58 10.69 -35.62
CA ASN A 375 -9.65 11.76 -35.21
C ASN A 375 -9.74 12.98 -36.15
N LYS A 376 -9.77 12.73 -37.44
CA LYS A 376 -9.83 13.78 -38.48
C LYS A 376 -11.24 14.35 -38.64
N GLN A 377 -12.28 13.48 -38.65
CA GLN A 377 -13.64 13.90 -39.02
C GLN A 377 -14.44 14.45 -37.83
N ILE A 378 -14.16 13.99 -36.61
CA ILE A 378 -14.96 14.34 -35.43
C ILE A 378 -14.10 15.12 -34.38
N ILE A 379 -12.96 14.57 -33.99
CA ILE A 379 -12.23 15.12 -32.84
C ILE A 379 -11.53 16.44 -33.14
N ALA A 380 -10.82 16.51 -34.25
CA ALA A 380 -10.08 17.74 -34.60
C ALA A 380 -11.02 18.95 -34.85
N PRO A 381 -12.15 18.84 -35.56
CA PRO A 381 -13.09 19.94 -35.65
C PRO A 381 -13.63 20.40 -34.29
N LYS A 382 -13.89 19.47 -33.37
CA LYS A 382 -14.36 19.81 -32.01
C LYS A 382 -13.29 20.53 -31.21
N ILE A 383 -12.03 20.10 -31.27
CA ILE A 383 -10.91 20.78 -30.58
C ILE A 383 -10.78 22.22 -31.08
N ASN A 384 -10.81 22.41 -32.41
CA ASN A 384 -10.72 23.75 -33.02
C ASN A 384 -11.90 24.63 -32.61
N THR A 385 -13.12 24.10 -32.61
CA THR A 385 -14.31 24.83 -32.18
C THR A 385 -14.18 25.23 -30.70
N PHE A 386 -13.84 24.31 -29.83
CA PHE A 386 -13.71 24.58 -28.39
C PHE A 386 -12.62 25.58 -28.05
N LEU A 387 -11.48 25.52 -28.73
CA LEU A 387 -10.40 26.49 -28.54
C LEU A 387 -10.80 27.88 -29.09
N SER A 388 -11.53 27.92 -30.21
CA SER A 388 -12.07 29.17 -30.75
C SER A 388 -13.10 29.81 -29.81
N GLU A 389 -14.05 29.03 -29.30
CA GLU A 389 -15.03 29.51 -28.31
C GLU A 389 -14.32 30.04 -27.07
N TYR A 390 -13.33 29.32 -26.56
CA TYR A 390 -12.52 29.74 -25.40
C TYR A 390 -11.76 31.05 -25.67
N ASN A 391 -11.16 31.20 -26.82
CA ASN A 391 -10.40 32.41 -27.17
C ASN A 391 -11.31 33.65 -27.33
N ASN A 392 -12.59 33.47 -27.67
CA ASN A 392 -13.58 34.56 -27.77
C ASN A 392 -13.94 35.11 -26.38
N ASP A 393 -14.17 34.23 -25.39
CA ASP A 393 -14.44 34.64 -24.00
C ASP A 393 -13.91 33.57 -23.04
N LYS A 394 -12.71 33.77 -22.51
CA LYS A 394 -12.01 32.83 -21.64
C LYS A 394 -12.77 32.57 -20.34
N ASN A 395 -13.41 33.56 -19.78
CA ASN A 395 -14.10 33.43 -18.49
C ASN A 395 -15.40 32.61 -18.63
N LYS A 396 -16.12 32.79 -19.72
CA LYS A 396 -17.37 32.08 -19.96
C LYS A 396 -17.15 30.64 -20.41
N TYR A 397 -16.13 30.41 -21.24
CA TYR A 397 -15.93 29.15 -21.93
C TYR A 397 -14.70 28.38 -21.44
N TRP A 398 -14.25 28.58 -20.19
CA TRP A 398 -13.11 27.87 -19.61
C TRP A 398 -13.25 26.34 -19.69
N ASN A 399 -14.48 25.82 -19.52
CA ASN A 399 -14.77 24.38 -19.64
C ASN A 399 -14.49 23.83 -21.04
N LYS A 400 -14.64 24.63 -22.09
CA LYS A 400 -14.33 24.25 -23.48
C LYS A 400 -12.83 24.00 -23.65
N LYS A 401 -11.98 24.80 -22.99
CA LYS A 401 -10.54 24.55 -23.00
C LYS A 401 -10.19 23.23 -22.31
N LEU A 402 -10.84 22.89 -21.19
CA LEU A 402 -10.67 21.60 -20.52
C LEU A 402 -11.02 20.45 -21.46
N MET A 403 -12.18 20.53 -22.12
CA MET A 403 -12.61 19.53 -23.10
C MET A 403 -11.60 19.39 -24.22
N ALA A 404 -11.12 20.50 -24.79
CA ALA A 404 -10.11 20.49 -25.85
C ALA A 404 -8.80 19.81 -25.39
N ILE A 405 -8.31 20.13 -24.18
CA ILE A 405 -7.12 19.51 -23.62
C ILE A 405 -7.31 18.00 -23.42
N ASN A 406 -8.44 17.56 -22.84
CA ASN A 406 -8.71 16.15 -22.63
C ASN A 406 -8.89 15.38 -23.95
N LEU A 407 -9.46 16.00 -24.99
CA LEU A 407 -9.51 15.44 -26.34
C LEU A 407 -8.11 15.32 -26.96
N LEU A 408 -7.22 16.31 -26.75
CA LEU A 408 -5.82 16.25 -27.17
C LEU A 408 -5.07 15.12 -26.45
N LEU A 409 -5.28 14.97 -25.14
CA LEU A 409 -4.69 13.86 -24.39
C LEU A 409 -5.15 12.51 -24.96
N ALA A 410 -6.43 12.33 -25.22
CA ALA A 410 -6.96 11.10 -25.80
C ALA A 410 -6.43 10.83 -27.21
N SER A 411 -6.31 11.88 -28.06
CA SER A 411 -5.87 11.76 -29.43
C SER A 411 -4.36 11.52 -29.58
N CYS A 412 -3.54 12.17 -28.74
CA CYS A 412 -2.09 12.17 -28.91
C CYS A 412 -1.36 11.06 -28.15
N ILE A 413 -1.93 10.55 -27.05
CA ILE A 413 -1.25 9.59 -26.18
C ILE A 413 -1.49 8.16 -26.65
N LYS A 414 -0.39 7.41 -26.90
CA LYS A 414 -0.43 5.95 -27.04
C LYS A 414 -0.03 5.28 -25.71
N THR A 415 1.12 5.65 -25.15
CA THR A 415 1.57 5.15 -23.86
C THR A 415 1.95 6.30 -22.94
N PHE A 416 1.59 6.14 -21.68
CA PHE A 416 1.86 7.10 -20.62
C PHE A 416 2.47 6.38 -19.42
N ALA A 417 3.52 6.93 -18.85
CA ALA A 417 4.07 6.51 -17.58
C ALA A 417 4.17 7.72 -16.65
N GLN A 418 3.60 7.63 -15.46
CA GLN A 418 3.53 8.75 -14.51
C GLN A 418 4.89 9.42 -14.28
N ARG A 419 5.95 8.60 -14.14
CA ARG A 419 7.32 9.04 -13.94
C ARG A 419 7.88 9.84 -15.13
N PHE A 420 7.51 9.47 -16.35
CA PHE A 420 8.10 10.02 -17.56
C PHE A 420 7.17 10.98 -18.32
N GLY A 421 5.86 10.86 -18.12
CA GLY A 421 4.85 11.48 -18.97
C GLY A 421 4.52 10.62 -20.18
N VAL A 422 4.21 11.22 -21.31
CA VAL A 422 3.93 10.50 -22.56
C VAL A 422 5.23 9.93 -23.12
N THR A 423 5.30 8.61 -23.19
CA THR A 423 6.47 7.88 -23.70
C THR A 423 6.38 7.57 -25.19
N GLU A 424 5.14 7.36 -25.68
CA GLU A 424 4.87 7.16 -27.10
C GLU A 424 3.64 7.94 -27.54
N LEU A 425 3.75 8.63 -28.66
CA LEU A 425 2.64 9.30 -29.32
C LEU A 425 1.80 8.29 -30.13
N ASN A 426 0.51 8.59 -30.24
CA ASN A 426 -0.40 7.79 -31.05
C ASN A 426 -0.10 7.99 -32.55
N PRO A 427 0.26 6.96 -33.31
CA PRO A 427 0.58 7.09 -34.74
C PRO A 427 -0.63 7.52 -35.58
N ASN A 428 -1.85 7.33 -35.08
CA ASN A 428 -3.10 7.76 -35.73
C ASN A 428 -3.49 9.20 -35.38
N SER A 429 -2.68 9.90 -34.56
CA SER A 429 -2.92 11.30 -34.23
C SER A 429 -2.58 12.19 -35.44
N ILE A 430 -3.43 13.16 -35.70
CA ILE A 430 -3.12 14.24 -36.66
C ILE A 430 -2.21 15.31 -36.04
N TYR A 431 -2.04 15.29 -34.73
CA TYR A 431 -1.23 16.23 -33.98
C TYR A 431 0.16 15.61 -33.73
N THR A 432 1.05 15.79 -34.71
CA THR A 432 2.42 15.27 -34.67
C THR A 432 3.42 16.28 -34.08
N ASP A 433 3.14 17.57 -34.18
CA ASP A 433 3.96 18.66 -33.63
C ASP A 433 3.44 19.08 -32.26
N ILE A 434 3.89 18.35 -31.24
CA ILE A 434 3.52 18.61 -29.83
C ILE A 434 4.12 19.93 -29.34
N GLU A 435 5.27 20.34 -29.86
CA GLU A 435 5.89 21.62 -29.48
C GLU A 435 5.05 22.82 -29.91
N SER A 436 4.42 22.77 -31.08
CA SER A 436 3.45 23.79 -31.49
C SER A 436 2.20 23.81 -30.61
N LEU A 437 1.71 22.62 -30.19
CA LEU A 437 0.61 22.55 -29.24
C LEU A 437 0.98 23.12 -27.87
N ILE A 438 2.19 22.92 -27.38
CA ILE A 438 2.65 23.53 -26.13
C ILE A 438 2.63 25.05 -26.24
N ASN A 439 3.02 25.61 -27.40
CA ASN A 439 2.93 27.06 -27.63
C ASN A 439 1.47 27.54 -27.59
N GLU A 440 0.55 26.82 -28.23
CA GLU A 440 -0.87 27.19 -28.30
C GLU A 440 -1.59 27.06 -26.95
N ILE A 441 -1.36 25.96 -26.25
CA ILE A 441 -2.10 25.60 -25.04
C ILE A 441 -1.51 26.24 -23.79
N PHE A 442 -0.14 26.23 -23.67
CA PHE A 442 0.57 26.70 -22.47
C PHE A 442 1.10 28.12 -22.64
N ILE A 443 1.96 28.40 -23.63
CA ILE A 443 2.67 29.70 -23.71
C ILE A 443 1.68 30.86 -23.90
N LYS A 444 0.72 30.75 -24.83
CA LYS A 444 -0.30 31.78 -25.02
C LYS A 444 -1.18 32.02 -23.79
N GLU A 445 -1.38 30.99 -22.95
CA GLU A 445 -2.20 31.12 -21.76
C GLU A 445 -1.61 32.09 -20.74
N PHE A 446 -0.31 32.09 -20.59
CA PHE A 446 0.40 32.89 -19.61
C PHE A 446 0.97 34.21 -20.12
N GLN A 447 0.64 34.62 -21.35
CA GLN A 447 1.06 35.92 -21.88
C GLN A 447 0.49 37.12 -21.08
N THR A 448 -0.70 36.97 -20.52
CA THR A 448 -1.39 38.04 -19.78
C THR A 448 -1.65 37.77 -18.31
N TYR A 449 -1.43 36.54 -17.82
CA TYR A 449 -1.74 36.07 -16.47
C TYR A 449 -3.21 36.29 -16.01
N LYS A 450 -4.12 36.65 -16.90
CA LYS A 450 -5.52 37.02 -16.57
C LYS A 450 -6.53 35.93 -16.91
N SER A 451 -6.08 34.80 -17.35
CA SER A 451 -6.94 33.66 -17.69
C SER A 451 -7.53 32.99 -16.44
N PRO A 452 -8.68 32.31 -16.53
CA PRO A 452 -9.26 31.57 -15.42
C PRO A 452 -8.28 30.56 -14.79
N VAL A 453 -8.24 30.44 -13.47
CA VAL A 453 -7.31 29.59 -12.73
C VAL A 453 -7.35 28.16 -13.21
N ILE A 454 -8.54 27.59 -13.43
CA ILE A 454 -8.70 26.22 -13.95
C ILE A 454 -8.04 26.05 -15.33
N SER A 455 -8.17 27.02 -16.23
CA SER A 455 -7.54 26.98 -17.55
C SER A 455 -6.00 27.01 -17.43
N GLN A 456 -5.48 27.79 -16.50
CA GLN A 456 -4.05 27.84 -16.18
C GLN A 456 -3.54 26.49 -15.66
N ILE A 457 -4.26 25.88 -14.71
CA ILE A 457 -3.94 24.56 -14.14
C ILE A 457 -3.85 23.49 -15.23
N TYR A 458 -4.88 23.40 -16.09
CA TYR A 458 -4.90 22.37 -17.14
C TYR A 458 -3.86 22.61 -18.23
N SER A 459 -3.47 23.88 -18.49
CA SER A 459 -2.36 24.20 -19.36
C SER A 459 -1.01 23.74 -18.80
N LEU A 460 -0.80 23.89 -17.49
CA LEU A 460 0.37 23.36 -16.78
C LEU A 460 0.37 21.82 -16.76
N LYS A 461 -0.81 21.20 -16.57
CA LYS A 461 -0.99 19.74 -16.66
C LYS A 461 -0.66 19.22 -18.06
N PHE A 462 -1.10 19.90 -19.11
CA PHE A 462 -0.76 19.56 -20.49
C PHE A 462 0.75 19.60 -20.72
N LEU A 463 1.41 20.68 -20.30
CA LEU A 463 2.86 20.81 -20.38
C LEU A 463 3.57 19.66 -19.63
N SER A 464 3.19 19.39 -18.38
CA SER A 464 3.79 18.32 -17.58
C SER A 464 3.59 16.92 -18.19
N THR A 465 2.45 16.69 -18.84
CA THR A 465 2.13 15.41 -19.49
C THR A 465 3.02 15.17 -20.71
N PHE A 466 3.22 16.19 -21.55
CA PHE A 466 4.01 16.09 -22.78
C PHE A 466 5.46 16.53 -22.61
N ARG A 467 5.98 16.63 -21.40
CA ARG A 467 7.34 17.16 -21.12
C ARG A 467 8.46 16.43 -21.87
N LEU A 468 8.35 15.11 -22.12
CA LEU A 468 9.36 14.33 -22.86
C LEU A 468 9.42 14.66 -24.36
N GLN A 469 8.38 15.27 -24.92
CA GLN A 469 8.36 15.69 -26.33
C GLN A 469 9.05 17.03 -26.57
N ILE A 470 9.55 17.68 -25.52
CA ILE A 470 10.35 18.90 -25.63
C ILE A 470 11.80 18.48 -25.89
N SER A 471 12.20 18.47 -27.16
CA SER A 471 13.52 17.98 -27.58
C SER A 471 14.59 19.06 -27.52
N ASP A 472 14.20 20.33 -27.73
CA ASP A 472 15.14 21.47 -27.74
C ASP A 472 15.46 21.96 -26.31
N LYS A 473 16.74 21.87 -25.91
CA LYS A 473 17.22 22.37 -24.63
C LYS A 473 16.99 23.88 -24.43
N ASN A 474 17.06 24.68 -25.49
CA ASN A 474 16.82 26.13 -25.39
C ASN A 474 15.34 26.39 -25.08
N LYS A 475 14.44 25.66 -25.71
CA LYS A 475 13.02 25.75 -25.45
C LYS A 475 12.66 25.27 -24.03
N LEU A 476 13.27 24.20 -23.59
CA LEU A 476 13.12 23.70 -22.21
C LEU A 476 13.61 24.75 -21.20
N THR A 477 14.73 25.42 -21.50
CA THR A 477 15.26 26.53 -20.70
C THR A 477 14.28 27.70 -20.63
N GLN A 478 13.68 28.11 -21.76
CA GLN A 478 12.68 29.17 -21.80
C GLN A 478 11.42 28.79 -20.99
N ILE A 479 10.97 27.54 -21.09
CA ILE A 479 9.83 27.03 -20.32
C ILE A 479 10.14 27.10 -18.81
N ILE A 480 11.33 26.68 -18.37
CA ILE A 480 11.69 26.75 -16.94
C ILE A 480 11.73 28.21 -16.46
N LEU A 481 12.29 29.14 -17.24
CA LEU A 481 12.27 30.57 -16.90
C LEU A 481 10.82 31.10 -16.80
N MET A 482 9.95 30.72 -17.73
CA MET A 482 8.54 31.10 -17.70
C MET A 482 7.80 30.52 -16.48
N LEU A 483 8.10 29.28 -16.07
CA LEU A 483 7.55 28.68 -14.85
C LEU A 483 8.00 29.45 -13.60
N ILE A 484 9.25 29.92 -13.55
CA ILE A 484 9.75 30.79 -12.47
C ILE A 484 8.96 32.13 -12.44
N GLU A 485 8.67 32.72 -13.60
CA GLU A 485 7.85 33.93 -13.69
C GLU A 485 6.39 33.68 -13.25
N ILE A 486 5.79 32.57 -13.62
CA ILE A 486 4.45 32.16 -13.17
C ILE A 486 4.43 32.01 -11.64
N LEU A 487 5.47 31.40 -11.05
CA LEU A 487 5.60 31.24 -9.62
C LEU A 487 5.67 32.60 -8.88
N ASN A 488 6.20 33.64 -9.50
CA ASN A 488 6.32 34.96 -8.88
C ASN A 488 5.10 35.88 -9.12
N ASN A 489 4.29 35.66 -10.18
CA ASN A 489 3.30 36.63 -10.65
C ASN A 489 1.84 36.15 -10.59
N CYS A 490 1.60 34.82 -10.44
CA CYS A 490 0.24 34.27 -10.39
C CYS A 490 -0.30 34.14 -8.96
N GLY A 491 -1.61 33.84 -8.83
CA GLY A 491 -2.23 33.57 -7.54
C GLY A 491 -1.88 32.16 -7.01
N ASP A 492 -2.11 31.95 -5.71
CA ASP A 492 -1.64 30.79 -4.93
C ASP A 492 -1.91 29.43 -5.58
N VAL A 493 -3.12 29.20 -6.05
CA VAL A 493 -3.50 27.88 -6.62
C VAL A 493 -2.74 27.60 -7.94
N THR A 494 -2.58 28.63 -8.77
CA THR A 494 -1.76 28.52 -9.99
C THR A 494 -0.29 28.34 -9.66
N GLN A 495 0.21 28.98 -8.61
CA GLN A 495 1.58 28.77 -8.12
C GLN A 495 1.79 27.32 -7.65
N TYR A 496 0.82 26.72 -6.96
CA TYR A 496 0.90 25.32 -6.55
C TYR A 496 0.93 24.36 -7.75
N ALA A 497 0.07 24.59 -8.75
CA ALA A 497 0.10 23.82 -9.99
C ALA A 497 1.41 24.01 -10.76
N CYS A 498 1.96 25.23 -10.75
CA CYS A 498 3.26 25.54 -11.35
C CYS A 498 4.40 24.79 -10.64
N LEU A 499 4.40 24.71 -9.31
CA LEU A 499 5.37 23.96 -8.54
C LEU A 499 5.34 22.46 -8.86
N LEU A 500 4.14 21.87 -8.98
CA LEU A 500 3.98 20.48 -9.41
C LEU A 500 4.54 20.26 -10.82
N CYS A 501 4.21 21.14 -11.76
CA CYS A 501 4.72 21.07 -13.13
C CYS A 501 6.25 21.22 -13.18
N LEU A 502 6.79 22.20 -12.47
CA LEU A 502 8.23 22.48 -12.36
C LEU A 502 8.98 21.29 -11.76
N ASP A 503 8.45 20.70 -10.69
CA ASP A 503 9.00 19.52 -10.05
C ASP A 503 9.10 18.32 -11.02
N LEU A 504 8.05 18.08 -11.81
CA LEU A 504 8.03 17.02 -12.83
C LEU A 504 9.04 17.30 -13.96
N ILE A 505 9.20 18.54 -14.39
CA ILE A 505 10.15 18.94 -15.42
C ILE A 505 11.60 18.84 -14.92
N ILE A 506 11.90 19.35 -13.72
CA ILE A 506 13.23 19.26 -13.13
C ILE A 506 13.67 17.79 -12.96
N ASN A 507 12.75 16.92 -12.55
CA ASN A 507 13.03 15.49 -12.36
C ASN A 507 12.98 14.66 -13.65
N MET A 508 12.92 15.30 -14.83
CA MET A 508 12.83 14.63 -16.11
C MET A 508 14.11 13.83 -16.41
N LYS A 509 13.92 12.57 -16.84
CA LYS A 509 14.99 11.65 -17.19
C LYS A 509 14.83 11.18 -18.62
N ASP A 510 15.93 11.05 -19.32
CA ASP A 510 15.99 10.41 -20.64
C ASP A 510 15.57 8.93 -20.53
N LEU A 511 14.74 8.47 -21.46
CA LEU A 511 14.17 7.13 -21.44
C LEU A 511 15.22 6.02 -21.57
N ASN A 512 16.25 6.25 -22.36
CA ASN A 512 17.27 5.24 -22.69
C ASN A 512 18.39 5.22 -21.65
N THR A 513 18.93 6.40 -21.35
CA THR A 513 20.11 6.55 -20.48
C THR A 513 19.73 6.60 -18.99
N ARG A 514 18.47 6.87 -18.69
CA ARG A 514 17.97 7.11 -17.32
C ARG A 514 18.64 8.30 -16.60
N LYS A 515 19.47 9.08 -17.29
CA LYS A 515 20.10 10.28 -16.74
C LYS A 515 19.14 11.46 -16.77
N SER A 516 19.32 12.40 -15.85
CA SER A 516 18.52 13.63 -15.82
C SER A 516 18.80 14.48 -17.06
N SER A 517 17.75 14.94 -17.72
CA SER A 517 17.81 15.80 -18.90
C SER A 517 18.03 17.28 -18.55
N THR A 518 17.86 17.66 -17.28
CA THR A 518 17.82 19.05 -16.81
C THR A 518 19.04 19.48 -16.00
N VAL A 519 20.00 18.58 -15.72
CA VAL A 519 21.19 18.89 -14.90
C VAL A 519 21.95 20.12 -15.42
N GLU A 520 22.21 20.20 -16.73
CA GLU A 520 22.93 21.33 -17.31
C GLU A 520 22.16 22.65 -17.18
N ILE A 521 20.83 22.60 -17.35
CA ILE A 521 19.95 23.78 -17.26
C ILE A 521 19.90 24.27 -15.82
N VAL A 522 19.66 23.36 -14.86
CA VAL A 522 19.60 23.70 -13.42
C VAL A 522 20.94 24.28 -12.94
N ASN A 523 22.07 23.80 -13.48
CA ASN A 523 23.39 24.30 -13.12
C ASN A 523 23.87 25.55 -13.92
N ASN A 524 23.00 26.14 -14.77
CA ASN A 524 23.26 27.46 -15.33
C ASN A 524 23.09 28.52 -14.25
N ASP A 525 24.09 29.42 -14.07
CA ASP A 525 24.11 30.38 -12.96
C ASP A 525 22.90 31.30 -12.90
N ASN A 526 22.43 31.79 -14.04
CA ASN A 526 21.27 32.67 -14.10
C ASN A 526 19.96 31.92 -13.70
N ILE A 527 19.81 30.69 -14.15
CA ILE A 527 18.62 29.87 -13.84
C ILE A 527 18.69 29.41 -12.40
N PHE A 528 19.83 28.91 -11.97
CA PHE A 528 20.04 28.42 -10.61
C PHE A 528 19.69 29.48 -9.56
N ASN A 529 20.29 30.67 -9.68
CA ASN A 529 20.05 31.75 -8.72
C ASN A 529 18.59 32.20 -8.70
N LYS A 530 17.93 32.34 -9.86
CA LYS A 530 16.51 32.69 -9.94
C LYS A 530 15.61 31.61 -9.34
N LEU A 531 15.88 30.35 -9.67
CA LEU A 531 15.08 29.22 -9.21
C LEU A 531 15.18 29.05 -7.70
N ILE A 532 16.41 29.03 -7.14
CA ILE A 532 16.64 28.88 -5.71
C ILE A 532 16.03 30.03 -4.92
N SER A 533 16.26 31.28 -5.36
CA SER A 533 15.68 32.44 -4.65
C SER A 533 14.15 32.45 -4.68
N SER A 534 13.53 32.10 -5.82
CA SER A 534 12.07 32.02 -5.93
C SER A 534 11.49 30.91 -5.05
N LEU A 535 12.12 29.74 -5.01
CA LEU A 535 11.66 28.60 -4.16
C LEU A 535 11.82 28.93 -2.67
N ILE A 536 12.97 29.48 -2.24
CA ILE A 536 13.20 29.88 -0.84
C ILE A 536 12.20 30.95 -0.42
N ASN A 537 12.02 32.00 -1.23
CA ASN A 537 11.04 33.07 -0.94
C ASN A 537 9.61 32.54 -0.85
N PHE A 538 9.26 31.57 -1.68
CA PHE A 538 7.94 30.93 -1.63
C PHE A 538 7.76 30.09 -0.37
N ILE A 539 8.72 29.22 -0.05
CA ILE A 539 8.69 28.33 1.13
C ILE A 539 8.64 29.14 2.42
N SER A 540 9.39 30.26 2.50
CA SER A 540 9.42 31.12 3.68
C SER A 540 8.09 31.84 3.95
N LYS A 541 7.28 32.06 2.91
CA LYS A 541 5.95 32.68 3.03
C LYS A 541 4.84 31.64 3.23
N ASN A 542 4.94 30.53 2.52
CA ASN A 542 3.94 29.49 2.44
C ASN A 542 4.61 28.14 2.65
N THR A 543 4.39 27.47 3.77
CA THR A 543 4.92 26.12 4.02
C THR A 543 4.22 25.10 3.13
N ASN A 544 4.52 25.16 1.83
CA ASN A 544 3.89 24.34 0.81
C ASN A 544 4.77 23.13 0.47
N ILE A 545 4.17 21.94 0.49
CA ILE A 545 4.83 20.67 0.23
C ILE A 545 5.45 20.60 -1.17
N PHE A 546 4.76 21.12 -2.19
CA PHE A 546 5.24 21.04 -3.57
C PHE A 546 6.50 21.90 -3.77
N ALA A 547 6.54 23.04 -3.09
CA ALA A 547 7.72 23.92 -3.09
C ALA A 547 8.91 23.27 -2.39
N MET A 548 8.70 22.65 -1.22
CA MET A 548 9.76 21.99 -0.47
C MET A 548 10.32 20.78 -1.23
N ARG A 549 9.46 19.99 -1.85
CA ARG A 549 9.84 18.86 -2.69
C ARG A 549 10.58 19.29 -3.95
N CYS A 550 10.11 20.32 -4.64
CA CYS A 550 10.78 20.89 -5.80
C CYS A 550 12.16 21.44 -5.42
N PHE A 551 12.28 22.12 -4.28
CA PHE A 551 13.56 22.60 -3.74
C PHE A 551 14.53 21.44 -3.48
N PHE A 552 14.09 20.40 -2.77
CA PHE A 552 14.89 19.19 -2.54
C PHE A 552 15.40 18.58 -3.84
N ARG A 553 14.53 18.39 -4.84
CA ARG A 553 14.91 17.81 -6.15
C ARG A 553 15.85 18.71 -6.95
N THR A 554 15.67 20.03 -6.87
CA THR A 554 16.58 21.00 -7.47
C THR A 554 17.96 20.87 -6.85
N LEU A 555 18.08 20.85 -5.51
CA LEU A 555 19.35 20.70 -4.83
C LEU A 555 20.03 19.35 -5.12
N LYS A 556 19.25 18.29 -5.32
CA LYS A 556 19.78 16.97 -5.70
C LYS A 556 20.54 17.00 -7.03
N LEU A 557 20.08 17.81 -7.99
CA LEU A 557 20.69 17.97 -9.31
C LEU A 557 21.81 19.03 -9.35
N THR A 558 21.88 19.89 -8.33
CA THR A 558 22.86 20.98 -8.24
C THR A 558 24.26 20.44 -7.96
N GLN A 559 25.26 21.01 -8.60
CA GLN A 559 26.68 20.73 -8.32
C GLN A 559 27.05 21.20 -6.90
N ASP A 560 27.87 20.42 -6.20
CA ASP A 560 28.19 20.67 -4.79
C ASP A 560 28.87 22.06 -4.61
N GLN A 561 29.76 22.46 -5.50
CA GLN A 561 30.45 23.74 -5.50
C GLN A 561 29.49 24.95 -5.55
N LYS A 562 28.43 24.85 -6.38
CA LYS A 562 27.42 25.90 -6.49
C LYS A 562 26.59 26.03 -5.21
N LEU A 563 26.25 24.91 -4.60
CA LEU A 563 25.53 24.93 -3.36
C LEU A 563 26.37 25.49 -2.22
N GLN A 564 27.68 25.14 -2.18
CA GLN A 564 28.61 25.63 -1.19
C GLN A 564 28.83 27.16 -1.29
N SER A 565 28.76 27.71 -2.49
CA SER A 565 28.88 29.18 -2.68
C SER A 565 27.72 29.97 -2.08
N LEU A 566 26.57 29.32 -1.86
CA LEU A 566 25.37 29.90 -1.23
C LEU A 566 25.15 29.41 0.21
N ALA A 567 26.16 28.79 0.83
CA ALA A 567 26.03 28.11 2.12
C ALA A 567 25.38 29.00 3.21
N ASP A 568 25.79 30.25 3.35
CA ASP A 568 25.30 31.16 4.38
C ASP A 568 23.81 31.52 4.16
N SER A 569 23.41 31.77 2.94
CA SER A 569 22.02 32.06 2.59
C SER A 569 21.14 30.83 2.83
N ILE A 570 21.63 29.66 2.46
CA ILE A 570 20.91 28.38 2.66
C ILE A 570 20.78 28.07 4.16
N ASN A 571 21.85 28.23 4.93
CA ASN A 571 21.86 27.99 6.37
C ASN A 571 20.80 28.87 7.06
N THR A 572 20.77 30.16 6.75
CA THR A 572 19.79 31.10 7.31
C THR A 572 18.37 30.77 6.89
N SER A 573 18.17 30.35 5.63
CA SER A 573 16.84 29.99 5.13
C SER A 573 16.33 28.72 5.77
N MET A 574 17.16 27.70 5.90
CA MET A 574 16.78 26.43 6.54
C MET A 574 16.47 26.61 8.03
N ASP A 575 17.22 27.45 8.74
CA ASP A 575 16.96 27.81 10.12
C ASP A 575 15.60 28.53 10.28
N ASN A 576 15.30 29.50 9.43
CA ASN A 576 14.03 30.20 9.43
C ASN A 576 12.85 29.25 9.16
N ILE A 577 12.99 28.32 8.21
CA ILE A 577 11.95 27.30 7.92
C ILE A 577 11.78 26.36 9.12
N LEU A 578 12.87 25.95 9.78
CA LEU A 578 12.79 25.09 10.97
C LEU A 578 12.03 25.79 12.10
N LYS A 579 12.28 27.08 12.35
CA LYS A 579 11.52 27.89 13.32
C LYS A 579 10.03 27.94 13.00
N LEU A 580 9.67 28.08 11.71
CA LEU A 580 8.26 28.03 11.27
C LEU A 580 7.63 26.65 11.55
N ILE A 581 8.33 25.55 11.28
CA ILE A 581 7.84 24.19 11.52
C ILE A 581 7.60 23.94 13.02
N ILE A 582 8.49 24.43 13.88
CA ILE A 582 8.39 24.26 15.34
C ILE A 582 7.23 25.08 15.91
N THR A 583 6.98 26.27 15.37
CA THR A 583 5.92 27.16 15.84
C THR A 583 4.55 26.81 15.27
N ASN A 584 4.49 26.27 14.05
CA ASN A 584 3.27 25.91 13.35
C ASN A 584 3.44 24.51 12.74
N PRO A 585 2.83 23.48 13.36
CA PRO A 585 2.93 22.10 12.87
C PRO A 585 2.53 21.98 11.41
N GLN A 586 3.36 21.31 10.63
CA GLN A 586 3.17 21.09 9.20
C GLN A 586 2.75 19.64 8.93
N THR A 587 2.41 19.35 7.67
CA THR A 587 2.12 17.98 7.24
C THR A 587 3.39 17.10 7.33
N ASP A 588 3.21 15.81 7.59
CA ASP A 588 4.31 14.83 7.66
C ASP A 588 5.17 14.84 6.40
N GLU A 589 4.55 15.03 5.24
CA GLU A 589 5.21 15.07 3.95
C GLU A 589 6.10 16.33 3.78
N PHE A 590 5.66 17.49 4.29
CA PHE A 590 6.48 18.71 4.29
C PHE A 590 7.69 18.55 5.22
N ASN A 591 7.46 18.03 6.43
CA ASN A 591 8.49 17.78 7.41
C ASN A 591 9.55 16.80 6.85
N TYR A 592 9.11 15.72 6.22
CA TYR A 592 9.98 14.76 5.56
C TYR A 592 10.92 15.42 4.54
N TYR A 593 10.37 16.18 3.56
CA TYR A 593 11.20 16.83 2.56
C TYR A 593 12.11 17.92 3.14
N PHE A 594 11.71 18.60 4.20
CA PHE A 594 12.57 19.53 4.91
C PHE A 594 13.79 18.83 5.52
N PHE A 595 13.59 17.77 6.27
CA PHE A 595 14.70 17.03 6.90
C PHE A 595 15.55 16.26 5.88
N GLU A 596 14.97 15.74 4.81
CA GLU A 596 15.70 15.19 3.66
C GLU A 596 16.60 16.25 3.00
N THR A 597 16.10 17.47 2.89
CA THR A 597 16.90 18.58 2.37
C THR A 597 18.06 18.91 3.30
N CYS A 598 17.86 18.94 4.61
CA CYS A 598 18.93 19.13 5.57
C CYS A 598 20.02 18.04 5.45
N ALA A 599 19.61 16.78 5.37
CA ALA A 599 20.54 15.66 5.19
C ALA A 599 21.29 15.74 3.86
N LEU A 600 20.62 16.10 2.77
CA LEU A 600 21.24 16.32 1.45
C LEU A 600 22.24 17.47 1.48
N ILE A 601 21.94 18.58 2.15
CA ILE A 601 22.87 19.71 2.31
C ILE A 601 24.13 19.26 3.05
N MET A 602 23.99 18.51 4.15
CA MET A 602 25.15 17.95 4.86
C MET A 602 25.99 17.06 3.97
N GLN A 603 25.36 16.23 3.14
CA GLN A 603 26.06 15.35 2.19
C GLN A 603 26.86 16.16 1.17
N LYS A 604 26.26 17.23 0.61
CA LYS A 604 26.90 18.08 -0.41
C LYS A 604 27.96 19.03 0.16
N PHE A 605 27.87 19.38 1.42
CA PHE A 605 28.85 20.21 2.11
C PHE A 605 30.10 19.44 2.59
N ARG A 606 30.05 18.10 2.52
CA ARG A 606 31.13 17.22 3.03
C ARG A 606 32.42 17.27 2.18
N ILE A 607 32.31 17.54 0.88
CA ILE A 607 33.40 17.45 -0.09
C ILE A 607 33.74 18.85 -0.61
N ASN A 608 35.02 19.26 -0.54
CA ASN A 608 35.45 20.52 -1.05
C ASN A 608 35.75 20.49 -2.58
N ASN A 609 36.14 21.66 -3.14
CA ASN A 609 36.43 21.83 -4.56
C ASN A 609 37.55 20.92 -5.11
N ASN A 610 38.37 20.38 -4.25
CA ASN A 610 39.49 19.47 -4.59
C ASN A 610 39.13 18.00 -4.38
N ASN A 611 37.85 17.67 -4.21
CA ASN A 611 37.35 16.34 -3.87
C ASN A 611 37.90 15.77 -2.53
N ASN A 612 38.41 16.63 -1.65
CA ASN A 612 38.82 16.25 -0.32
C ASN A 612 37.69 16.46 0.69
N ILE A 613 37.66 15.65 1.72
CA ILE A 613 36.69 15.79 2.83
C ILE A 613 36.99 17.08 3.60
N ASP A 614 36.03 18.01 3.62
CA ASP A 614 36.05 19.21 4.40
C ASP A 614 34.75 19.36 5.18
N LEU A 615 34.83 19.29 6.49
CA LEU A 615 33.67 19.27 7.36
C LEU A 615 33.28 20.66 7.91
N THR A 616 33.98 21.72 7.48
CA THR A 616 33.78 23.09 8.01
C THR A 616 32.34 23.57 7.77
N LEU A 617 31.84 23.43 6.54
CA LEU A 617 30.47 23.83 6.17
C LEU A 617 29.43 22.95 6.85
N VAL A 618 29.67 21.64 6.99
CA VAL A 618 28.77 20.71 7.69
C VAL A 618 28.61 21.10 9.14
N LYS A 619 29.73 21.39 9.83
CA LYS A 619 29.72 21.85 11.24
C LYS A 619 29.00 23.18 11.39
N LYS A 620 29.25 24.12 10.47
CA LYS A 620 28.56 25.43 10.47
C LYS A 620 27.05 25.26 10.29
N PHE A 621 26.62 24.41 9.37
CA PHE A 621 25.20 24.13 9.11
C PHE A 621 24.52 23.50 10.35
N GLU A 622 25.12 22.47 10.91
CA GLU A 622 24.59 21.84 12.13
C GLU A 622 24.52 22.80 13.31
N ASN A 623 25.58 23.59 13.55
CA ASN A 623 25.59 24.62 14.61
C ASN A 623 24.45 25.65 14.43
N THR A 624 24.11 26.02 13.22
CA THR A 624 23.00 26.94 12.93
C THR A 624 21.66 26.30 13.35
N LEU A 625 21.41 25.05 13.05
CA LEU A 625 20.16 24.36 13.36
C LEU A 625 20.08 23.77 14.77
N ARG A 626 21.22 23.60 15.47
CA ARG A 626 21.33 22.88 16.76
C ARG A 626 20.39 23.42 17.82
N THR A 627 20.27 24.75 17.95
CA THR A 627 19.43 25.39 18.96
C THR A 627 17.96 25.02 18.77
N ASP A 628 17.48 25.08 17.54
CA ASP A 628 16.10 24.79 17.20
C ASP A 628 15.79 23.29 17.23
N LEU A 629 16.75 22.45 16.79
CA LEU A 629 16.64 21.01 16.96
C LEU A 629 16.62 20.60 18.44
N SER A 630 17.35 21.32 19.32
CA SER A 630 17.30 21.11 20.78
C SER A 630 15.94 21.46 21.35
N LEU A 631 15.28 22.52 20.85
CA LEU A 631 13.91 22.89 21.26
C LEU A 631 12.90 21.80 20.91
N ILE A 632 13.09 21.06 19.79
CA ILE A 632 12.23 19.92 19.45
C ILE A 632 12.33 18.83 20.53
N LEU A 633 13.54 18.56 21.01
CA LEU A 633 13.79 17.58 22.08
C LEU A 633 13.20 18.05 23.41
N GLU A 634 13.42 19.30 23.80
CA GLU A 634 12.95 19.87 25.06
C GLU A 634 11.41 19.93 25.15
N LYS A 635 10.77 20.35 24.02
CA LYS A 635 9.32 20.43 23.92
C LYS A 635 8.64 19.09 23.61
N ASN A 636 9.41 18.05 23.36
CA ASN A 636 8.95 16.71 23.01
C ASN A 636 7.96 16.74 21.81
N VAL A 637 8.34 17.44 20.71
CA VAL A 637 7.51 17.53 19.51
C VAL A 637 7.57 16.20 18.78
N THR A 638 6.62 15.31 19.07
CA THR A 638 6.60 13.89 18.68
C THR A 638 6.81 13.67 17.19
N ASP A 639 6.20 14.49 16.34
CA ASP A 639 6.24 14.37 14.89
C ASP A 639 7.62 14.70 14.28
N LEU A 640 8.46 15.43 15.02
CA LEU A 640 9.78 15.87 14.56
C LEU A 640 10.95 15.12 15.24
N LEU A 641 10.69 14.45 16.38
CA LEU A 641 11.73 13.75 17.13
C LEU A 641 12.48 12.73 16.29
N GLY A 642 11.76 11.91 15.53
CA GLY A 642 12.36 10.88 14.70
C GLY A 642 13.33 11.42 13.65
N TYR A 643 12.97 12.52 13.03
CA TYR A 643 13.84 13.22 12.05
C TYR A 643 15.06 13.85 12.73
N THR A 644 14.87 14.46 13.90
CA THR A 644 15.95 15.07 14.67
C THR A 644 17.02 14.03 15.05
N PHE A 645 16.60 12.85 15.52
CA PHE A 645 17.54 11.76 15.83
C PHE A 645 18.28 11.27 14.60
N GLN A 646 17.60 11.09 13.47
CA GLN A 646 18.24 10.68 12.21
C GLN A 646 19.25 11.71 11.72
N LEU A 647 18.93 13.00 11.82
CA LEU A 647 19.83 14.08 11.38
C LEU A 647 21.07 14.16 12.26
N PHE A 648 20.92 14.06 13.59
CA PHE A 648 22.06 14.00 14.52
C PHE A 648 22.88 12.73 14.34
N ALA A 649 22.26 11.58 14.13
CA ALA A 649 22.97 10.35 13.82
C ALA A 649 23.81 10.49 12.55
N TYR A 650 23.24 11.05 11.49
CA TYR A 650 23.94 11.26 10.24
C TYR A 650 25.11 12.25 10.39
N TYR A 651 24.89 13.37 11.10
CA TYR A 651 25.95 14.33 11.42
C TYR A 651 27.12 13.69 12.16
N LEU A 652 26.84 12.97 13.24
CA LEU A 652 27.84 12.25 14.02
C LEU A 652 28.62 11.23 13.18
N PHE A 653 27.91 10.48 12.33
CA PHE A 653 28.51 9.48 11.46
C PHE A 653 29.55 10.08 10.49
N ILE A 654 29.23 11.24 9.91
CA ILE A 654 30.13 11.88 8.93
C ILE A 654 31.26 12.69 9.58
N THR A 655 31.08 13.20 10.80
CA THR A 655 32.02 14.12 11.45
C THR A 655 32.86 13.48 12.56
N ASN A 656 32.44 12.34 13.11
CA ASN A 656 33.00 11.73 14.32
C ASN A 656 33.12 12.74 15.50
N ASP A 657 32.13 13.62 15.65
CA ASP A 657 32.13 14.64 16.70
C ASP A 657 31.85 14.01 18.07
N ASN A 658 32.77 14.25 19.03
CA ASN A 658 32.67 13.70 20.39
C ASN A 658 32.13 14.73 21.42
N ASN A 659 31.34 15.69 21.00
CA ASN A 659 30.75 16.72 21.84
C ASN A 659 29.85 16.12 22.92
N ASN A 660 30.01 16.61 24.18
CA ASN A 660 29.18 16.22 25.33
C ASN A 660 27.68 16.43 25.13
N PHE A 661 27.28 17.33 24.23
CA PHE A 661 25.87 17.54 23.83
C PHE A 661 25.18 16.26 23.38
N TYR A 662 25.82 15.48 22.51
CA TYR A 662 25.26 14.23 22.00
C TYR A 662 25.23 13.11 23.03
N GLN A 663 26.20 13.12 24.01
CA GLN A 663 26.18 12.21 25.14
C GLN A 663 24.99 12.49 26.06
N THR A 664 24.63 13.77 26.25
CA THR A 664 23.46 14.17 27.02
C THR A 664 22.18 13.69 26.32
N ILE A 665 22.06 13.84 24.98
CA ILE A 665 20.93 13.33 24.22
C ILE A 665 20.81 11.81 24.38
N LEU A 666 21.91 11.06 24.26
CA LEU A 666 21.91 9.62 24.47
C LEU A 666 21.39 9.28 25.88
N THR A 667 21.90 9.95 26.91
CA THR A 667 21.44 9.71 28.27
C THR A 667 19.94 9.96 28.42
N ASN A 668 19.42 11.02 27.82
CA ASN A 668 17.99 11.33 27.84
C ASN A 668 17.16 10.25 27.11
N ILE A 669 17.62 9.76 25.95
CA ILE A 669 16.97 8.66 25.23
C ILE A 669 16.94 7.38 26.09
N LEU A 670 18.05 7.05 26.74
CA LEU A 670 18.17 5.82 27.54
C LEU A 670 17.36 5.88 28.84
N THR A 671 17.20 7.06 29.43
CA THR A 671 16.46 7.24 30.70
C THR A 671 14.98 7.52 30.54
N ASN A 672 14.53 7.94 29.33
CA ASN A 672 13.14 8.28 29.07
C ASN A 672 12.31 7.01 28.72
N ASN A 673 11.70 6.40 29.74
CA ASN A 673 10.89 5.20 29.56
C ASN A 673 9.68 5.40 28.61
N SER A 674 9.12 6.62 28.49
CA SER A 674 7.96 6.88 27.62
C SER A 674 8.30 6.75 26.13
N MET A 675 9.53 6.97 25.74
CA MET A 675 9.97 6.78 24.35
C MET A 675 9.95 5.31 23.92
N TRP A 676 10.03 4.39 24.87
CA TRP A 676 10.07 2.94 24.64
C TRP A 676 8.70 2.27 24.90
N ASP A 677 7.65 3.07 25.06
CA ASP A 677 6.27 2.59 25.11
C ASP A 677 5.84 2.00 23.76
N ILE A 678 4.97 0.98 23.82
CA ILE A 678 4.47 0.28 22.62
C ILE A 678 3.77 1.21 21.61
N ASN A 679 3.15 2.30 22.09
CA ASN A 679 2.49 3.29 21.26
C ASN A 679 3.48 4.20 20.51
N MET A 680 4.75 4.23 20.94
CA MET A 680 5.81 5.06 20.35
C MET A 680 6.74 4.25 19.43
N LYS A 681 6.30 3.11 18.90
CA LYS A 681 7.11 2.23 18.03
C LYS A 681 7.74 2.93 16.83
N TYR A 682 7.13 3.99 16.34
CA TYR A 682 7.65 4.77 15.20
C TYR A 682 8.96 5.51 15.55
N LEU A 683 9.24 5.77 16.84
CA LEU A 683 10.50 6.37 17.28
C LEU A 683 11.63 5.34 17.50
N TYR A 684 11.34 4.04 17.57
CA TYR A 684 12.34 3.01 17.80
C TYR A 684 13.45 3.00 16.74
N PRO A 685 13.13 2.96 15.42
CA PRO A 685 14.17 2.95 14.40
C PRO A 685 15.14 4.14 14.47
N PRO A 686 14.67 5.41 14.53
CA PRO A 686 15.57 6.56 14.58
C PRO A 686 16.38 6.65 15.89
N SER A 687 15.78 6.30 17.03
CA SER A 687 16.49 6.27 18.32
C SER A 687 17.58 5.21 18.35
N ILE A 688 17.29 4.03 17.81
CA ILE A 688 18.26 2.93 17.72
C ILE A 688 19.38 3.28 16.76
N GLU A 689 19.10 3.92 15.65
CA GLU A 689 20.13 4.39 14.71
C GLU A 689 21.07 5.40 15.38
N PHE A 690 20.53 6.35 16.15
CA PHE A 690 21.33 7.29 16.91
C PHE A 690 22.20 6.59 17.96
N ILE A 691 21.66 5.63 18.71
CA ILE A 691 22.43 4.82 19.68
C ILE A 691 23.57 4.08 18.98
N LYS A 692 23.30 3.40 17.86
CA LYS A 692 24.31 2.67 17.08
C LYS A 692 25.46 3.57 16.64
N VAL A 693 25.15 4.77 16.16
CA VAL A 693 26.18 5.73 15.73
C VAL A 693 27.03 6.19 16.90
N ILE A 694 26.45 6.47 18.07
CA ILE A 694 27.22 6.85 19.25
C ILE A 694 28.12 5.69 19.76
N LEU A 695 27.65 4.44 19.70
CA LEU A 695 28.47 3.27 20.01
C LEU A 695 29.74 3.21 19.13
N ILE A 696 29.67 3.69 17.91
CA ILE A 696 30.82 3.73 17.00
C ILE A 696 31.72 4.93 17.25
N THR A 697 31.13 6.13 17.38
CA THR A 697 31.88 7.41 17.39
C THR A 697 32.37 7.79 18.76
N ASN A 698 31.68 7.38 19.83
CA ASN A 698 32.01 7.77 21.22
C ASN A 698 32.22 6.57 22.14
N LYS A 699 33.17 5.72 21.77
CA LYS A 699 33.45 4.44 22.44
C LYS A 699 33.71 4.58 23.96
N GLN A 700 34.51 5.56 24.38
CA GLN A 700 34.85 5.75 25.80
C GLN A 700 33.62 6.03 26.67
N PHE A 701 32.69 6.85 26.19
CA PHE A 701 31.44 7.12 26.91
C PHE A 701 30.54 5.87 26.98
N CYS A 702 30.50 5.08 25.94
CA CYS A 702 29.69 3.87 25.86
C CYS A 702 30.28 2.71 26.71
N GLU A 703 31.54 2.77 27.09
CA GLU A 703 32.19 1.81 28.04
C GLU A 703 31.82 2.08 29.50
N ASN A 704 31.02 3.12 29.78
CA ASN A 704 30.50 3.35 31.13
C ASN A 704 29.45 2.27 31.50
N LYS A 705 29.64 1.61 32.62
CA LYS A 705 28.77 0.53 33.12
C LYS A 705 27.29 0.97 33.20
N ASN A 706 27.03 2.19 33.68
CA ASN A 706 25.65 2.71 33.77
C ASN A 706 24.96 2.83 32.42
N VAL A 707 25.69 3.23 31.36
CA VAL A 707 25.17 3.32 29.99
C VAL A 707 24.82 1.92 29.47
N ILE A 708 25.66 0.95 29.72
CA ILE A 708 25.46 -0.46 29.36
C ILE A 708 24.23 -1.03 30.06
N ASP A 709 24.10 -0.80 31.37
CA ASP A 709 22.95 -1.27 32.14
C ASP A 709 21.63 -0.70 31.61
N LEU A 710 21.61 0.60 31.26
CA LEU A 710 20.45 1.25 30.64
C LEU A 710 20.14 0.67 29.24
N LEU A 711 21.15 0.40 28.42
CA LEU A 711 20.97 -0.24 27.11
C LEU A 711 20.34 -1.62 27.22
N PHE A 712 20.79 -2.46 28.16
CA PHE A 712 20.19 -3.77 28.39
C PHE A 712 18.76 -3.67 28.94
N LYS A 713 18.45 -2.66 29.75
CA LYS A 713 17.09 -2.39 30.20
C LYS A 713 16.17 -2.08 29.01
N ILE A 714 16.62 -1.25 28.06
CA ILE A 714 15.90 -0.97 26.83
C ILE A 714 15.73 -2.24 25.98
N CYS A 715 16.80 -3.03 25.83
CA CYS A 715 16.71 -4.32 25.12
C CYS A 715 15.64 -5.23 25.76
N GLN A 716 15.52 -5.26 27.08
CA GLN A 716 14.47 -6.02 27.75
C GLN A 716 13.08 -5.46 27.43
N THR A 717 12.87 -4.15 27.51
CA THR A 717 11.60 -3.50 27.16
C THR A 717 11.21 -3.77 25.70
N LEU A 718 12.16 -3.67 24.76
CA LEU A 718 11.93 -3.98 23.35
C LEU A 718 11.59 -5.46 23.12
N LEU A 719 12.20 -6.37 23.90
CA LEU A 719 11.90 -7.80 23.88
C LEU A 719 10.45 -8.07 24.32
N GLU A 720 10.01 -7.44 25.42
CA GLU A 720 8.64 -7.50 25.94
C GLU A 720 7.64 -6.96 24.90
N ASN A 721 8.01 -5.89 24.19
CA ASN A 721 7.22 -5.31 23.10
C ASN A 721 7.28 -6.11 21.78
N LYS A 722 7.91 -7.30 21.77
CA LYS A 722 8.10 -8.19 20.61
C LYS A 722 8.84 -7.54 19.42
N CYS A 723 9.75 -6.64 19.70
CA CYS A 723 10.56 -5.92 18.72
C CYS A 723 11.98 -6.52 18.59
N PHE A 724 12.05 -7.85 18.34
CA PHE A 724 13.27 -8.67 18.38
C PHE A 724 14.38 -8.14 17.48
N ASN A 725 14.05 -7.77 16.24
CA ASN A 725 15.04 -7.28 15.28
C ASN A 725 15.86 -6.09 15.82
N TYR A 726 15.22 -5.13 16.49
CA TYR A 726 15.93 -3.97 17.06
C TYR A 726 16.81 -4.34 18.24
N VAL A 727 16.36 -5.27 19.05
CA VAL A 727 17.13 -5.78 20.20
C VAL A 727 18.44 -6.40 19.75
N PHE A 728 18.33 -7.34 18.81
CA PHE A 728 19.52 -8.07 18.34
C PHE A 728 20.47 -7.18 17.53
N GLN A 729 19.96 -6.17 16.80
CA GLN A 729 20.80 -5.15 16.19
C GLN A 729 21.62 -4.36 17.23
N LEU A 730 21.01 -3.88 18.31
CA LEU A 730 21.73 -3.15 19.36
C LEU A 730 22.81 -4.02 20.00
N ILE A 731 22.50 -5.27 20.32
CA ILE A 731 23.47 -6.20 20.93
C ILE A 731 24.60 -6.51 19.96
N GLU A 732 24.33 -6.66 18.67
CA GLU A 732 25.37 -6.83 17.65
C GLU A 732 26.35 -5.66 17.64
N TYR A 733 25.84 -4.42 17.72
CA TYR A 733 26.71 -3.25 17.76
C TYR A 733 27.53 -3.18 19.08
N LEU A 734 26.93 -3.55 20.20
CA LEU A 734 27.69 -3.69 21.48
C LEU A 734 28.83 -4.68 21.33
N ILE A 735 28.57 -5.87 20.79
CA ILE A 735 29.59 -6.91 20.56
C ILE A 735 30.72 -6.41 19.67
N ASN A 736 30.43 -5.59 18.66
CA ASN A 736 31.42 -5.13 17.71
C ASN A 736 32.29 -3.95 18.22
N TYR A 737 31.73 -3.07 19.04
CA TYR A 737 32.37 -1.79 19.33
C TYR A 737 32.70 -1.57 20.80
N VAL A 738 32.14 -2.35 21.73
CA VAL A 738 32.39 -2.23 23.17
C VAL A 738 33.21 -3.42 23.68
N ASN A 739 34.02 -3.21 24.73
CA ASN A 739 34.82 -4.30 25.33
C ASN A 739 33.91 -5.34 26.00
N ALA A 740 34.14 -6.62 25.71
CA ALA A 740 33.37 -7.74 26.23
C ALA A 740 33.36 -7.85 27.77
N ASP A 741 34.44 -7.44 28.44
CA ASP A 741 34.53 -7.46 29.89
C ASP A 741 33.48 -6.59 30.57
N ILE A 742 32.97 -5.56 29.88
CA ILE A 742 32.02 -4.59 30.45
C ILE A 742 30.59 -5.11 30.37
N TYR A 743 30.22 -5.77 29.26
CA TYR A 743 28.82 -6.19 29.01
C TYR A 743 28.58 -7.70 29.18
N GLY A 744 29.61 -8.52 29.36
CA GLY A 744 29.52 -9.98 29.32
C GLY A 744 28.52 -10.57 30.33
N GLU A 745 28.45 -10.05 31.54
CA GLU A 745 27.49 -10.46 32.56
C GLU A 745 26.05 -10.10 32.15
N ASN A 746 25.84 -8.87 31.67
CA ASN A 746 24.54 -8.39 31.22
C ASN A 746 24.04 -9.16 29.99
N LEU A 747 24.93 -9.43 29.04
CA LEU A 747 24.61 -10.24 27.86
C LEU A 747 24.18 -11.64 28.24
N THR A 748 24.89 -12.29 29.17
CA THR A 748 24.56 -13.64 29.64
C THR A 748 23.18 -13.69 30.30
N LYS A 749 22.87 -12.73 31.18
CA LYS A 749 21.54 -12.59 31.82
C LYS A 749 20.44 -12.37 30.77
N PHE A 750 20.70 -11.47 29.84
CA PHE A 750 19.75 -11.15 28.77
C PHE A 750 19.43 -12.36 27.88
N LEU A 751 20.45 -13.11 27.43
CA LEU A 751 20.25 -14.28 26.56
C LEU A 751 19.49 -15.40 27.30
N LYS A 752 19.68 -15.54 28.63
CA LYS A 752 18.91 -16.47 29.45
C LYS A 752 17.43 -16.09 29.52
N ILE A 753 17.13 -14.80 29.70
CA ILE A 753 15.74 -14.27 29.67
C ILE A 753 15.12 -14.51 28.28
N THR A 754 15.84 -14.20 27.21
CA THR A 754 15.37 -14.35 25.82
C THR A 754 15.05 -15.81 25.50
N ASN A 755 15.91 -16.76 25.92
CA ASN A 755 15.62 -18.19 25.76
C ASN A 755 14.40 -18.63 26.58
N GLY A 756 14.23 -18.10 27.80
CA GLY A 756 13.02 -18.34 28.59
C GLY A 756 11.73 -17.92 27.87
N ILE A 757 11.74 -16.73 27.24
CA ILE A 757 10.61 -16.22 26.43
C ILE A 757 10.40 -17.11 25.20
N ALA A 758 11.47 -17.55 24.52
CA ALA A 758 11.35 -18.46 23.38
C ALA A 758 10.65 -19.77 23.78
N VAL A 759 11.12 -20.42 24.84
CA VAL A 759 10.52 -21.68 25.33
C VAL A 759 9.05 -21.53 25.73
N GLN A 760 8.68 -20.42 26.38
CA GLN A 760 7.28 -20.13 26.72
C GLN A 760 6.37 -19.99 25.50
N ASN A 761 6.92 -19.51 24.39
CA ASN A 761 6.17 -19.33 23.15
C ASN A 761 6.21 -20.56 22.22
N MET A 762 6.93 -21.61 22.56
CA MET A 762 7.11 -22.79 21.71
C MET A 762 5.77 -23.42 21.28
N THR A 763 4.82 -23.52 22.22
CA THR A 763 3.47 -24.10 21.95
C THR A 763 2.40 -23.06 21.74
N THR A 764 2.52 -21.88 22.36
CA THR A 764 1.50 -20.83 22.35
C THR A 764 1.58 -19.90 21.15
N ASN A 765 2.80 -19.62 20.67
CA ASN A 765 3.04 -18.76 19.51
C ASN A 765 4.30 -19.19 18.74
N PRO A 766 4.21 -20.23 17.90
CA PRO A 766 5.34 -20.79 17.18
C PRO A 766 6.10 -19.77 16.31
N LYS A 767 5.41 -18.73 15.81
CA LYS A 767 6.07 -17.68 15.03
C LYS A 767 7.04 -16.86 15.87
N VAL A 768 6.64 -16.45 17.06
CA VAL A 768 7.51 -15.72 18.00
C VAL A 768 8.69 -16.59 18.44
N PHE A 769 8.46 -17.88 18.69
CA PHE A 769 9.50 -18.84 19.00
C PHE A 769 10.55 -18.91 17.88
N ASN A 770 10.12 -19.06 16.63
CA ASN A 770 11.02 -19.14 15.48
C ASN A 770 11.76 -17.81 15.24
N ASP A 771 11.08 -16.67 15.34
CA ASP A 771 11.70 -15.35 15.17
C ASP A 771 12.83 -15.12 16.20
N ILE A 772 12.61 -15.45 17.46
CA ILE A 772 13.63 -15.35 18.51
C ILE A 772 14.80 -16.31 18.26
N ASN A 773 14.53 -17.56 17.89
CA ASN A 773 15.56 -18.56 17.64
C ASN A 773 16.46 -18.20 16.47
N GLN A 774 15.90 -17.67 15.39
CA GLN A 774 16.66 -17.19 14.24
C GLN A 774 17.63 -16.07 14.63
N GLU A 775 17.19 -15.11 15.42
CA GLU A 775 18.05 -14.03 15.89
C GLU A 775 19.09 -14.51 16.93
N MET A 776 18.71 -15.43 17.79
CA MET A 776 19.63 -16.04 18.77
C MET A 776 20.77 -16.79 18.08
N ILE A 777 20.50 -17.63 17.09
CA ILE A 777 21.52 -18.38 16.36
C ILE A 777 22.46 -17.45 15.58
N LEU A 778 21.91 -16.37 15.00
CA LEU A 778 22.71 -15.33 14.36
C LEU A 778 23.63 -14.63 15.34
N LEU A 779 23.12 -14.24 16.49
CA LEU A 779 23.90 -13.55 17.51
C LEU A 779 25.00 -14.44 18.06
N LEU A 780 24.71 -15.71 18.36
CA LEU A 780 25.70 -16.67 18.86
C LEU A 780 26.82 -16.92 17.83
N SER A 781 26.47 -17.01 16.56
CA SER A 781 27.45 -17.14 15.48
C SER A 781 28.35 -15.89 15.36
N LYS A 782 27.78 -14.71 15.43
CA LYS A 782 28.50 -13.42 15.38
C LYS A 782 29.46 -13.28 16.59
N LEU A 783 28.98 -13.64 17.77
CA LEU A 783 29.75 -13.61 19.00
C LEU A 783 30.95 -14.57 18.93
N ALA A 784 30.75 -15.77 18.40
CA ALA A 784 31.82 -16.75 18.20
C ALA A 784 32.90 -16.25 17.24
N LEU A 785 32.48 -15.62 16.13
CA LEU A 785 33.39 -15.14 15.10
C LEU A 785 34.14 -13.86 15.53
N LYS A 786 33.50 -13.02 16.33
CA LYS A 786 34.11 -11.76 16.78
C LYS A 786 35.00 -11.90 17.99
N ILE A 787 34.61 -12.67 18.97
CA ILE A 787 35.31 -12.78 20.27
C ILE A 787 36.00 -14.12 20.36
N ASN A 788 35.28 -15.20 20.60
CA ASN A 788 35.81 -16.54 20.76
C ASN A 788 34.71 -17.60 20.63
N ILE A 789 35.00 -18.69 19.94
CA ILE A 789 34.09 -19.83 19.79
C ILE A 789 33.79 -20.51 21.14
N ASN A 790 34.73 -20.53 22.07
CA ASN A 790 34.49 -21.09 23.39
C ASN A 790 33.41 -20.33 24.15
N LEU A 791 33.42 -19.00 24.07
CA LEU A 791 32.44 -18.14 24.73
C LEU A 791 31.03 -18.41 24.23
N SER A 792 30.84 -18.60 22.92
CA SER A 792 29.53 -18.95 22.37
C SER A 792 29.01 -20.28 22.93
N LEU A 793 29.87 -21.30 23.06
CA LEU A 793 29.47 -22.59 23.61
C LEU A 793 29.20 -22.50 25.12
N GLU A 794 29.98 -21.70 25.87
CA GLU A 794 29.71 -21.44 27.28
C GLU A 794 28.36 -20.78 27.50
N ILE A 795 28.03 -19.81 26.69
CA ILE A 795 26.70 -19.19 26.70
C ILE A 795 25.60 -20.23 26.41
N VAL A 796 25.78 -21.10 25.41
CA VAL A 796 24.82 -22.16 25.12
C VAL A 796 24.66 -23.11 26.32
N LYS A 797 25.74 -23.45 27.03
CA LYS A 797 25.70 -24.25 28.29
C LYS A 797 24.92 -23.55 29.40
N ILE A 798 24.94 -22.24 29.45
CA ILE A 798 24.17 -21.46 30.43
C ILE A 798 22.69 -21.37 30.06
N ILE A 799 22.41 -21.30 28.78
CA ILE A 799 21.05 -21.18 28.23
C ILE A 799 20.29 -22.53 28.33
N SER A 800 20.99 -23.62 28.04
CA SER A 800 20.40 -24.97 27.95
C SER A 800 21.14 -25.99 28.78
N THR A 801 20.41 -26.86 29.50
CA THR A 801 20.94 -28.00 30.23
C THR A 801 21.57 -29.06 29.35
N ASN A 802 21.12 -29.16 28.08
CA ASN A 802 21.70 -30.01 27.03
C ASN A 802 22.16 -29.15 25.84
N PRO A 803 23.40 -28.63 25.86
CA PRO A 803 23.87 -27.65 24.89
C PRO A 803 23.95 -28.20 23.45
N PHE A 804 24.29 -29.47 23.28
CA PHE A 804 24.41 -30.06 21.97
C PHE A 804 23.02 -30.37 21.35
N GLN A 805 22.05 -30.81 22.16
CA GLN A 805 20.68 -30.96 21.69
C GLN A 805 20.07 -29.61 21.27
N TYR A 806 20.31 -28.56 22.07
CA TYR A 806 19.90 -27.19 21.70
C TYR A 806 20.46 -26.77 20.33
N LEU A 807 21.76 -26.99 20.12
CA LEU A 807 22.39 -26.72 18.82
C LEU A 807 21.78 -27.55 17.68
N ILE A 808 21.46 -28.81 17.91
CA ILE A 808 20.80 -29.70 16.91
C ILE A 808 19.42 -29.14 16.52
N ASP A 809 18.63 -28.70 17.49
CA ASP A 809 17.29 -28.17 17.27
C ASP A 809 17.35 -26.85 16.48
N MET A 810 18.36 -26.03 16.76
CA MET A 810 18.52 -24.72 16.09
C MET A 810 19.02 -24.82 14.63
N ILE A 811 19.53 -25.95 14.16
CA ILE A 811 20.00 -26.09 12.76
C ILE A 811 18.83 -25.91 11.79
N ASP A 812 17.65 -26.36 12.12
CA ASP A 812 16.48 -26.26 11.25
C ASP A 812 16.11 -24.79 10.97
N GLU A 813 16.39 -23.88 11.90
CA GLU A 813 16.14 -22.44 11.74
C GLU A 813 17.04 -21.78 10.69
N ILE A 814 18.18 -22.39 10.33
CA ILE A 814 19.07 -21.85 9.30
C ILE A 814 18.36 -21.76 7.96
N THR A 815 17.48 -22.70 7.65
CA THR A 815 16.74 -22.72 6.38
C THR A 815 15.79 -21.54 6.28
N SER A 816 15.23 -21.08 7.40
CA SER A 816 14.26 -20.00 7.50
C SER A 816 14.90 -18.61 7.44
N LEU A 817 16.22 -18.48 7.61
CA LEU A 817 16.92 -17.20 7.50
C LEU A 817 16.78 -16.61 6.08
N LYS A 818 16.43 -15.33 6.01
CA LYS A 818 16.18 -14.66 4.71
C LYS A 818 17.44 -14.35 3.91
N ASN A 819 18.55 -14.04 4.61
CA ASN A 819 19.79 -13.56 3.98
C ASN A 819 20.78 -14.72 3.81
N THR A 820 21.24 -14.96 2.56
CA THR A 820 22.22 -15.99 2.23
C THR A 820 23.55 -15.82 2.97
N LYS A 821 24.02 -14.59 3.17
CA LYS A 821 25.24 -14.30 3.93
C LYS A 821 25.11 -14.75 5.39
N ASN A 822 23.96 -14.46 6.01
CA ASN A 822 23.67 -14.91 7.37
C ASN A 822 23.64 -16.45 7.47
N LYS A 823 23.05 -17.13 6.47
CA LYS A 823 23.08 -18.60 6.41
C LYS A 823 24.52 -19.14 6.38
N LYS A 824 25.34 -18.61 5.48
CA LYS A 824 26.76 -19.00 5.36
C LYS A 824 27.52 -18.82 6.69
N MET A 825 27.33 -17.68 7.33
CA MET A 825 27.99 -17.36 8.60
C MET A 825 27.60 -18.36 9.71
N VAL A 826 26.32 -18.70 9.82
CA VAL A 826 25.84 -19.68 10.79
C VAL A 826 26.38 -21.09 10.48
N VAL A 827 26.35 -21.51 9.23
CA VAL A 827 26.95 -22.81 8.83
C VAL A 827 28.43 -22.85 9.13
N TYR A 828 29.16 -21.77 8.84
CA TYR A 828 30.59 -21.66 9.19
C TYR A 828 30.82 -21.82 10.69
N TRP A 829 30.00 -21.19 11.52
CA TRP A 829 30.06 -21.34 12.97
C TRP A 829 29.83 -22.79 13.44
N TYR A 830 28.80 -23.49 12.89
CA TYR A 830 28.56 -24.91 13.20
C TYR A 830 29.76 -25.80 12.82
N VAL A 831 30.33 -25.58 11.65
CA VAL A 831 31.53 -26.31 11.21
C VAL A 831 32.69 -26.09 12.17
N GLN A 832 32.89 -24.87 12.66
CA GLN A 832 33.93 -24.59 13.65
C GLN A 832 33.66 -25.27 15.01
N ILE A 833 32.40 -25.30 15.47
CA ILE A 833 32.00 -26.03 16.68
C ILE A 833 32.33 -27.53 16.53
N LEU A 834 31.89 -28.12 15.45
CA LEU A 834 32.10 -29.53 15.15
C LEU A 834 33.61 -29.84 15.07
N SER A 835 34.37 -29.02 14.35
CA SER A 835 35.84 -29.21 14.25
C SER A 835 36.56 -29.23 15.60
N LYS A 836 36.06 -28.44 16.57
CA LYS A 836 36.71 -28.28 17.87
C LYS A 836 36.19 -29.24 18.94
N TYR A 837 34.89 -29.58 18.91
CA TYR A 837 34.23 -30.26 20.02
C TYR A 837 33.66 -31.64 19.66
N TYR A 838 33.98 -32.20 18.47
CA TYR A 838 33.46 -33.48 18.00
C TYR A 838 33.72 -34.65 19.00
N ASN A 839 34.81 -34.61 19.78
CA ASN A 839 35.08 -35.60 20.81
C ASN A 839 34.14 -35.56 22.01
N ASN A 840 33.52 -34.42 22.25
CA ASN A 840 32.58 -34.19 23.37
C ASN A 840 31.11 -34.47 22.95
N ILE A 841 30.85 -34.80 21.68
CA ILE A 841 29.54 -35.06 21.15
C ILE A 841 29.41 -36.57 20.92
N ASP A 842 28.30 -37.15 21.34
CA ASP A 842 28.00 -38.55 21.08
C ASP A 842 27.74 -38.81 19.57
N ASP A 843 27.92 -40.04 19.16
CA ASP A 843 27.88 -40.44 17.74
C ASP A 843 26.47 -40.26 17.12
N ASN A 844 25.39 -40.40 17.90
CA ASN A 844 24.03 -40.18 17.41
C ASN A 844 23.76 -38.68 17.16
N SER A 845 24.19 -37.83 18.08
CA SER A 845 24.12 -36.37 17.94
C SER A 845 24.95 -35.88 16.76
N LEU A 846 26.19 -36.41 16.58
CA LEU A 846 27.03 -36.09 15.42
C LEU A 846 26.34 -36.51 14.08
N THR A 847 25.75 -37.70 14.02
CA THR A 847 25.02 -38.18 12.84
C THR A 847 23.83 -37.26 12.55
N THR A 848 23.07 -36.89 13.57
CA THR A 848 21.90 -36.00 13.42
C THR A 848 22.31 -34.60 12.97
N MET A 849 23.37 -34.03 13.54
CA MET A 849 23.91 -32.73 13.11
C MET A 849 24.40 -32.78 11.66
N THR A 850 25.11 -33.85 11.28
CA THR A 850 25.58 -34.05 9.91
C THR A 850 24.42 -34.16 8.93
N TYR A 851 23.39 -34.94 9.28
CA TYR A 851 22.17 -35.07 8.47
C TYR A 851 21.46 -33.71 8.24
N LYS A 852 21.24 -32.95 9.31
CA LYS A 852 20.59 -31.63 9.25
C LYS A 852 21.43 -30.62 8.47
N LEU A 853 22.73 -30.56 8.67
CA LEU A 853 23.63 -29.67 7.93
C LEU A 853 23.71 -30.01 6.45
N LEU A 854 23.72 -31.30 6.08
CA LEU A 854 23.63 -31.72 4.69
C LEU A 854 22.34 -31.22 4.01
N ASN A 855 21.22 -31.27 4.71
CA ASN A 855 19.95 -30.73 4.21
C ASN A 855 20.02 -29.21 4.00
N VAL A 856 20.63 -28.49 4.94
CA VAL A 856 20.82 -27.04 4.82
C VAL A 856 21.68 -26.71 3.59
N LEU A 857 22.84 -27.37 3.46
CA LEU A 857 23.81 -27.17 2.37
C LEU A 857 23.20 -27.48 0.99
N LYS A 858 22.46 -28.59 0.86
CA LYS A 858 21.76 -28.94 -0.37
C LYS A 858 20.76 -27.87 -0.77
N ASN A 859 20.01 -27.32 0.19
CA ASN A 859 18.98 -26.32 -0.07
C ASN A 859 19.56 -24.93 -0.43
N PHE A 860 20.81 -24.63 -0.09
CA PHE A 860 21.50 -23.43 -0.56
C PHE A 860 21.57 -23.34 -2.09
N TYR A 861 21.79 -24.47 -2.77
CA TYR A 861 22.01 -24.54 -4.21
C TYR A 861 20.78 -24.97 -5.00
N GLY A 862 19.76 -25.50 -4.35
CA GLY A 862 18.50 -25.93 -4.99
C GLY A 862 17.55 -24.80 -5.36
N ILE A 863 17.80 -23.60 -4.89
CA ILE A 863 16.98 -22.42 -5.18
C ILE A 863 17.85 -21.41 -5.92
N ASN A 864 18.14 -21.67 -7.19
CA ASN A 864 18.30 -20.62 -8.18
C ASN A 864 16.93 -19.97 -8.40
N TYR A 865 16.33 -19.42 -7.33
CA TYR A 865 15.22 -18.52 -7.46
C TYR A 865 15.77 -17.19 -7.95
N ARG A 866 15.77 -17.08 -9.30
CA ARG A 866 15.56 -15.88 -10.08
C ARG A 866 16.11 -14.61 -9.43
N LYS A 867 17.17 -14.11 -9.96
CA LYS A 867 17.35 -12.70 -10.29
C LYS A 867 16.06 -12.11 -10.89
N PHE A 868 15.00 -11.97 -10.11
CA PHE A 868 13.72 -11.38 -10.52
C PHE A 868 13.19 -10.37 -9.51
N TYR A 869 14.06 -9.82 -8.70
CA TYR A 869 13.96 -8.46 -8.21
C TYR A 869 15.40 -7.98 -8.32
N GLY A 870 15.71 -7.35 -9.44
CA GLY A 870 16.87 -6.51 -9.54
C GLY A 870 16.86 -5.65 -8.29
N GLU A 871 18.01 -5.52 -7.65
CA GLU A 871 18.23 -4.53 -6.62
C GLU A 871 17.49 -3.26 -7.04
N MET A 872 16.36 -2.97 -6.42
CA MET A 872 15.78 -1.63 -6.46
C MET A 872 16.85 -0.79 -5.76
N LYS A 873 17.79 -0.29 -6.56
CA LYS A 873 18.71 0.74 -6.10
C LYS A 873 17.84 1.80 -5.47
N ASN A 874 18.22 2.27 -4.30
CA ASN A 874 17.58 3.29 -3.46
C ASN A 874 17.28 4.64 -4.17
N GLU A 875 17.22 4.68 -5.50
CA GLU A 875 16.99 5.89 -6.30
C GLU A 875 15.52 6.21 -6.55
N ASP A 876 14.58 5.31 -6.21
CA ASP A 876 13.15 5.46 -6.51
C ASP A 876 12.22 5.50 -5.29
N LEU A 877 12.73 5.91 -4.14
CA LEU A 877 11.91 6.11 -2.92
C LEU A 877 10.88 7.26 -3.03
N SER A 878 10.81 7.97 -4.14
CA SER A 878 9.79 9.00 -4.35
C SER A 878 8.39 8.47 -4.69
N TYR A 879 8.24 7.17 -4.93
CA TYR A 879 6.95 6.52 -5.24
C TYR A 879 6.63 5.29 -4.38
N ALA A 880 7.56 4.80 -3.58
CA ALA A 880 7.23 3.80 -2.57
C ALA A 880 6.46 4.52 -1.47
N ALA A 881 5.14 4.39 -1.55
CA ALA A 881 4.19 4.95 -0.62
C ALA A 881 4.70 4.96 0.83
N ASN A 882 4.71 6.14 1.45
CA ASN A 882 4.31 6.33 2.84
C ASN A 882 5.26 5.83 3.94
N ASN A 883 6.57 5.77 3.71
CA ASN A 883 7.50 5.63 4.82
C ASN A 883 8.26 6.95 5.05
N TYR A 884 7.51 8.02 5.34
CA TYR A 884 8.06 9.32 5.72
C TYR A 884 8.87 9.28 7.02
N ASN A 885 8.93 8.13 7.69
CA ASN A 885 9.65 7.98 8.96
C ASN A 885 11.16 7.76 8.80
N LYS A 886 11.68 7.53 7.58
CA LYS A 886 13.10 7.27 7.34
C LYS A 886 13.66 8.19 6.28
N LEU A 887 14.68 8.99 6.66
CA LEU A 887 15.40 9.86 5.73
C LEU A 887 16.31 9.05 4.81
N ALA A 888 16.13 9.19 3.50
CA ALA A 888 16.94 8.47 2.50
C ALA A 888 18.34 9.08 2.35
N CYS A 889 18.46 10.40 2.43
CA CYS A 889 19.74 11.11 2.35
C CYS A 889 20.59 10.96 3.63
N ALA A 890 19.96 10.66 4.76
CA ALA A 890 20.64 10.35 6.02
C ALA A 890 20.93 8.85 6.17
N ASN A 891 20.97 8.08 5.09
CA ASN A 891 21.26 6.65 5.17
C ASN A 891 22.68 6.40 5.61
N ILE A 892 22.83 5.64 6.70
CA ILE A 892 24.10 5.28 7.30
C ILE A 892 24.39 3.83 6.88
N ASP A 893 25.30 3.65 5.94
CA ASP A 893 25.71 2.31 5.49
C ASP A 893 26.84 1.80 6.38
N HIS A 894 26.48 1.06 7.41
CA HIS A 894 27.44 0.40 8.31
C HIS A 894 27.74 -1.01 7.81
N GLN A 895 28.75 -1.17 6.99
CA GLN A 895 29.29 -2.48 6.71
C GLN A 895 30.15 -2.96 7.91
N ILE A 896 29.58 -3.88 8.70
CA ILE A 896 30.35 -4.59 9.71
C ILE A 896 31.22 -5.64 8.99
N ASN A 897 32.43 -5.23 8.60
CA ASN A 897 33.36 -6.09 7.83
C ASN A 897 33.94 -7.26 8.63
N THR A 898 33.61 -7.41 9.90
CA THR A 898 34.19 -8.40 10.83
C THR A 898 33.87 -9.84 10.49
N TYR A 899 32.81 -10.07 9.67
CA TYR A 899 32.35 -11.42 9.32
C TYR A 899 32.70 -11.81 7.88
N LYS A 900 33.46 -11.00 7.17
CA LYS A 900 33.77 -11.17 5.76
C LYS A 900 34.40 -12.53 5.42
N ALA A 901 35.29 -13.03 6.29
CA ALA A 901 35.90 -14.34 6.10
C ALA A 901 34.89 -15.49 6.11
N ALA A 902 33.79 -15.39 6.88
CA ALA A 902 32.72 -16.38 6.90
C ALA A 902 31.76 -16.19 5.72
N GLU A 903 31.54 -14.97 5.25
CA GLU A 903 30.68 -14.65 4.11
C GLU A 903 31.29 -15.09 2.78
N ASP A 904 32.62 -14.94 2.62
CA ASP A 904 33.36 -15.22 1.40
C ASP A 904 33.83 -16.71 1.31
N CYS A 905 33.62 -17.51 2.35
CA CYS A 905 34.07 -18.92 2.35
C CYS A 905 33.14 -19.81 1.49
N ASP A 906 33.74 -20.91 0.99
CA ASP A 906 32.98 -22.02 0.37
C ASP A 906 32.56 -22.99 1.50
N GLU A 907 31.33 -22.87 1.93
CA GLU A 907 30.73 -23.61 3.05
C GLU A 907 30.74 -25.13 2.80
N ASN A 908 30.63 -25.57 1.55
CA ASN A 908 30.70 -26.99 1.21
C ASN A 908 32.11 -27.53 1.44
N LYS A 909 33.12 -26.86 0.91
CA LYS A 909 34.52 -27.26 1.11
C LYS A 909 34.90 -27.36 2.57
N ILE A 910 34.47 -26.37 3.37
CA ILE A 910 34.77 -26.37 4.80
C ILE A 910 34.06 -27.52 5.53
N PHE A 911 32.79 -27.77 5.18
CA PHE A 911 32.02 -28.87 5.76
C PHE A 911 32.63 -30.23 5.44
N PHE A 912 32.96 -30.51 4.17
CA PHE A 912 33.55 -31.79 3.77
C PHE A 912 34.99 -31.95 4.31
N ALA A 913 35.78 -30.89 4.41
CA ALA A 913 37.09 -30.90 5.06
C ALA A 913 36.98 -31.26 6.55
N MET A 914 36.06 -30.65 7.28
CA MET A 914 35.73 -30.97 8.66
C MET A 914 35.27 -32.42 8.82
N HIS A 915 34.38 -32.93 7.95
CA HIS A 915 33.93 -34.30 7.98
C HIS A 915 35.11 -35.29 7.79
N ASN A 916 36.01 -35.04 6.82
CA ASN A 916 37.20 -35.87 6.62
C ASN A 916 38.12 -35.89 7.82
N MET A 917 38.31 -34.79 8.51
CA MET A 917 39.07 -34.70 9.74
C MET A 917 38.44 -35.53 10.88
N ILE A 918 37.11 -35.46 11.06
CA ILE A 918 36.39 -36.25 12.07
C ILE A 918 36.45 -37.75 11.71
N LEU A 919 36.31 -38.13 10.46
CA LEU A 919 36.40 -39.49 9.95
C LEU A 919 37.77 -40.12 10.26
N GLN A 920 38.86 -39.39 10.00
CA GLN A 920 40.21 -39.82 10.33
C GLN A 920 40.44 -40.10 11.83
N ASN A 921 39.85 -39.28 12.69
CA ASN A 921 40.04 -39.37 14.14
C ASN A 921 39.09 -40.40 14.80
N LYS A 922 37.79 -40.33 14.51
CA LYS A 922 36.77 -41.23 15.11
C LYS A 922 36.58 -42.54 14.38
N LYS A 923 37.08 -42.69 13.12
CA LYS A 923 36.90 -43.84 12.25
C LYS A 923 35.41 -44.20 11.96
N VAL A 924 34.52 -43.23 12.15
CA VAL A 924 33.07 -43.34 11.84
C VAL A 924 32.72 -42.34 10.74
N ASP A 925 32.09 -42.86 9.69
CA ASP A 925 31.65 -42.05 8.55
C ASP A 925 30.23 -41.52 8.76
N TYR A 926 30.14 -40.36 9.36
CA TYR A 926 28.88 -39.68 9.72
C TYR A 926 28.07 -39.25 8.48
N ILE A 927 28.68 -39.00 7.32
CA ILE A 927 27.95 -38.78 6.06
C ILE A 927 27.28 -40.08 5.60
N LYS A 928 28.00 -41.21 5.65
CA LYS A 928 27.45 -42.52 5.28
C LYS A 928 26.31 -42.94 6.22
N GLU A 929 26.45 -42.68 7.53
CA GLU A 929 25.37 -42.89 8.50
C GLU A 929 24.16 -41.96 8.25
N ALA A 930 24.39 -40.67 8.01
CA ALA A 930 23.36 -39.71 7.70
C ALA A 930 22.57 -40.04 6.41
N LEU A 931 23.28 -40.58 5.41
CA LEU A 931 22.65 -41.01 4.15
C LEU A 931 21.63 -42.16 4.31
N LYS A 932 21.74 -42.97 5.38
CA LYS A 932 20.74 -44.01 5.71
C LYS A 932 19.35 -43.45 6.04
N SER A 933 19.29 -42.19 6.48
CA SER A 933 18.02 -41.52 6.84
C SER A 933 17.21 -41.09 5.61
N TYR A 934 17.80 -41.03 4.41
CA TYR A 934 17.14 -40.65 3.19
C TYR A 934 16.53 -41.83 2.45
N LYS A 935 15.41 -41.66 1.70
CA LYS A 935 14.73 -42.72 0.96
C LYS A 935 14.38 -42.27 -0.46
N GLY A 936 14.31 -43.24 -1.37
CA GLY A 936 13.86 -43.05 -2.77
C GLY A 936 14.65 -41.97 -3.52
N LYS A 937 13.94 -41.14 -4.29
CA LYS A 937 14.53 -40.06 -5.11
C LYS A 937 15.34 -39.02 -4.30
N GLU A 938 15.03 -38.89 -3.03
CA GLU A 938 15.75 -37.96 -2.15
C GLU A 938 17.14 -38.50 -1.79
N LEU A 939 17.25 -39.77 -1.57
CA LEU A 939 18.55 -40.45 -1.36
C LEU A 939 19.45 -40.28 -2.59
N ASP A 940 18.90 -40.50 -3.82
CA ASP A 940 19.65 -40.34 -5.05
C ASP A 940 20.16 -38.92 -5.26
N ARG A 941 19.31 -37.92 -4.97
CA ARG A 941 19.69 -36.50 -5.01
C ARG A 941 20.78 -36.18 -4.01
N MET A 942 20.70 -36.73 -2.79
CA MET A 942 21.70 -36.47 -1.74
C MET A 942 23.02 -37.18 -2.07
N LYS A 943 22.99 -38.40 -2.59
CA LYS A 943 24.20 -39.09 -3.09
C LYS A 943 24.88 -38.30 -4.20
N SER A 944 24.11 -37.78 -5.15
CA SER A 944 24.64 -36.93 -6.23
C SER A 944 25.28 -35.67 -5.67
N PHE A 945 24.63 -35.00 -4.70
CA PHE A 945 25.16 -33.79 -4.07
C PHE A 945 26.50 -34.05 -3.35
N VAL A 946 26.61 -35.08 -2.54
CA VAL A 946 27.87 -35.38 -1.81
C VAL A 946 28.99 -35.78 -2.75
N GLN A 947 28.68 -36.53 -3.82
CA GLN A 947 29.68 -36.89 -4.85
C GLN A 947 30.19 -35.68 -5.64
N GLN A 948 29.29 -34.73 -6.01
CA GLN A 948 29.67 -33.48 -6.69
C GLN A 948 30.61 -32.61 -5.84
N ASN A 949 30.55 -32.73 -4.53
CA ASN A 949 31.41 -32.02 -3.58
C ASN A 949 32.64 -32.85 -3.15
N GLY A 950 32.99 -33.91 -3.88
CA GLY A 950 34.21 -34.64 -3.68
C GLY A 950 34.17 -35.77 -2.63
N TYR A 951 32.96 -36.11 -2.15
CA TYR A 951 32.82 -37.26 -1.25
C TYR A 951 32.74 -38.57 -2.00
N ASN A 952 33.59 -39.57 -1.63
CA ASN A 952 33.62 -40.88 -2.26
C ASN A 952 32.63 -41.83 -1.55
N LEU A 953 31.63 -42.31 -2.29
CA LEU A 953 30.58 -43.20 -1.78
C LEU A 953 31.00 -44.69 -1.71
N GLN A 954 32.25 -45.03 -2.10
CA GLN A 954 32.73 -46.42 -2.06
C GLN A 954 32.90 -46.97 -0.67
#